data_2cce86ea86d67dbdb8c00177c7cf80a6
#
_entry.id   2cce86ea86d67dbdb8c00177c7cf80a6
#
_cell.length_a   1.000
_cell.length_b   1.000
_cell.length_c   1.000
_cell.angle_alpha   90.00
_cell.angle_beta   90.00
_cell.angle_gamma   90.00
#
_symmetry.space_group_name_H-M   'P 1'
#
loop_
_entity.id
_entity.type
_entity.pdbx_description
1 polymer ?
#
loop_
_entity_poly.entity_id
_entity_poly.type
_entity_poly.pdbx_seq_one_letter_code
_entity_poly.pdbx_strand_id
1 'polypeptide(L)'
;MAEKTKKSFFETPLMRTKIKSRTVSLFPEAGLGYLLGPILALVGNGVINIWLIQYWDKVLGLGTWAPLFETLLPIISAIVIIIGNLLVGRLMERKPSLAGKARPLILISIPFLLVAMLVLFNPWIFPEAADEINGGSFSQGGLLASILIAVGYNLYYALAWPMYYTSHSALVNLSTRDGGKRGLLGTAIMAAQLAAAGVSGMFGGLLVDLLGLLPKYEYAKLVDGALKTITTSDLAEAQAAGAYNTIIARSDANSKWLILMIVMIVALILGCLLEYFFTRERITEENIKNAEAAAANGEEKAEGKKVTMGQQIKICMKDKFWWMLMIFWFLYQFGGMMKNNAMSFYSDALTGGFTVSSVINTVGAVPTALGMVIVWPLAAKLTKSKTIALGGVVAALAAAAAFAALPLAGNPDNVGAITGISVASFCVKALGTAPAMYISIALMANVLDHQEAVHGVRTDGFTMAVYGSIMVAMSGLCNGIIVGLNSAIPLENRAFLHTFLAFGVEGVCYLIIALMFIFMNVEKFTNVDNKAIVADQKAEVLAAGGQWIEPEERAKLEEEENARLVEEARIEQLKIDCEKKGKDFDAENAKFLEQKAATDKKAADKKAAAEAKKQAKLDAMSEEQKAAMAKKEEEKKAKQDAKDAAALEDLNKIREGIGRPAVAAE
;
A
#
# COMPACT_ATOMS: atom_id res chain seq x y z
N MET A 1 -0.37 -49.07 -17.74
CA MET A 1 -0.29 -48.63 -16.32
C MET A 1 -0.44 -47.13 -16.27
N ALA A 2 -1.60 -46.65 -15.84
CA ALA A 2 -1.83 -45.22 -15.73
C ALA A 2 -0.98 -44.68 -14.54
N GLU A 3 -0.05 -43.81 -14.85
CA GLU A 3 0.76 -43.10 -13.91
C GLU A 3 -0.16 -42.30 -12.98
N LYS A 4 -0.31 -42.73 -11.72
CA LYS A 4 -1.02 -41.97 -10.69
C LYS A 4 -0.20 -40.71 -10.43
N THR A 5 -0.47 -39.64 -11.19
CA THR A 5 0.02 -38.30 -10.87
C THR A 5 -0.33 -38.01 -9.42
N LYS A 6 0.67 -37.88 -8.55
CA LYS A 6 0.49 -37.48 -7.14
C LYS A 6 -0.25 -36.15 -7.12
N LYS A 7 -1.52 -36.17 -6.71
CA LYS A 7 -2.30 -34.94 -6.53
C LYS A 7 -1.53 -34.01 -5.58
N SER A 8 -1.33 -32.77 -5.97
CA SER A 8 -0.74 -31.73 -5.13
C SER A 8 -1.49 -31.63 -3.80
N PHE A 9 -0.79 -31.31 -2.70
CA PHE A 9 -1.41 -31.08 -1.38
C PHE A 9 -2.60 -30.11 -1.46
N PHE A 10 -2.49 -29.06 -2.28
CA PHE A 10 -3.54 -28.07 -2.50
C PHE A 10 -4.73 -28.55 -3.32
N GLU A 11 -4.65 -29.72 -3.93
CA GLU A 11 -5.77 -30.36 -4.68
C GLU A 11 -6.62 -31.27 -3.79
N THR A 12 -6.21 -31.48 -2.53
CA THR A 12 -6.99 -32.28 -1.59
C THR A 12 -8.30 -31.59 -1.21
N PRO A 13 -9.38 -32.35 -0.92
CA PRO A 13 -10.68 -31.76 -0.52
C PRO A 13 -10.59 -30.87 0.73
N LEU A 14 -9.62 -31.14 1.62
CA LEU A 14 -9.40 -30.39 2.86
C LEU A 14 -8.91 -28.96 2.58
N MET A 15 -8.14 -28.75 1.49
CA MET A 15 -7.55 -27.47 1.10
C MET A 15 -8.42 -26.64 0.18
N ARG A 16 -9.62 -27.12 -0.17
CA ARG A 16 -10.57 -26.36 -0.98
C ARG A 16 -11.18 -25.21 -0.16
N THR A 17 -11.53 -24.14 -0.87
CA THR A 17 -12.29 -23.04 -0.24
C THR A 17 -13.59 -23.54 0.37
N LYS A 18 -13.97 -22.96 1.51
CA LYS A 18 -15.28 -23.19 2.13
C LYS A 18 -16.40 -22.40 1.45
N ILE A 19 -16.03 -21.41 0.62
CA ILE A 19 -16.99 -20.63 -0.17
C ILE A 19 -17.44 -21.45 -1.38
N LYS A 20 -18.64 -22.02 -1.27
CA LYS A 20 -19.25 -22.80 -2.37
C LYS A 20 -20.04 -21.92 -3.34
N SER A 21 -20.38 -20.69 -2.93
CA SER A 21 -21.15 -19.75 -3.73
C SER A 21 -20.42 -19.38 -5.03
N ARG A 22 -21.15 -19.38 -6.13
CA ARG A 22 -20.67 -18.87 -7.42
C ARG A 22 -20.61 -17.34 -7.46
N THR A 23 -21.38 -16.67 -6.60
CA THR A 23 -21.37 -15.22 -6.42
C THR A 23 -20.69 -14.85 -5.11
N VAL A 24 -20.22 -13.61 -4.99
CA VAL A 24 -19.60 -13.09 -3.76
C VAL A 24 -20.67 -13.02 -2.64
N SER A 25 -20.36 -13.64 -1.52
CA SER A 25 -21.22 -13.63 -0.33
C SER A 25 -20.78 -12.56 0.66
N LEU A 26 -21.78 -11.91 1.31
CA LEU A 26 -21.50 -10.77 2.19
C LEU A 26 -20.76 -11.20 3.47
N PHE A 27 -21.34 -12.14 4.25
CA PHE A 27 -20.78 -12.47 5.55
C PHE A 27 -19.60 -13.44 5.49
N PRO A 28 -19.70 -14.63 4.90
CA PRO A 28 -18.59 -15.58 4.96
C PRO A 28 -17.39 -15.11 4.13
N GLU A 29 -17.60 -14.42 3.00
CA GLU A 29 -16.51 -14.03 2.12
C GLU A 29 -16.02 -12.62 2.42
N ALA A 30 -16.85 -11.58 2.27
CA ALA A 30 -16.42 -10.21 2.51
C ALA A 30 -16.11 -9.98 4.00
N GLY A 31 -16.93 -10.52 4.93
CA GLY A 31 -16.73 -10.30 6.36
C GLY A 31 -15.59 -11.10 6.97
N LEU A 32 -15.48 -12.41 6.71
CA LEU A 32 -14.42 -13.24 7.28
C LEU A 32 -13.15 -13.22 6.43
N GLY A 33 -13.28 -13.39 5.10
CA GLY A 33 -12.14 -13.53 4.20
C GLY A 33 -11.44 -12.20 3.90
N TYR A 34 -12.20 -11.12 3.66
CA TYR A 34 -11.64 -9.84 3.19
C TYR A 34 -11.60 -8.74 4.26
N LEU A 35 -12.30 -8.89 5.40
CA LEU A 35 -12.24 -7.91 6.48
C LEU A 35 -11.51 -8.49 7.70
N LEU A 36 -12.07 -9.50 8.38
CA LEU A 36 -11.54 -10.00 9.65
C LEU A 36 -10.20 -10.69 9.47
N GLY A 37 -10.05 -11.54 8.44
CA GLY A 37 -8.79 -12.22 8.14
C GLY A 37 -7.63 -11.25 8.02
N PRO A 38 -7.69 -10.27 7.09
CA PRO A 38 -6.64 -9.27 6.94
C PRO A 38 -6.40 -8.40 8.17
N ILE A 39 -7.43 -8.02 8.95
CA ILE A 39 -7.20 -7.30 10.22
C ILE A 39 -6.23 -8.09 11.10
N LEU A 40 -6.54 -9.36 11.36
CA LEU A 40 -5.73 -10.21 12.23
C LEU A 40 -4.31 -10.44 11.68
N ALA A 41 -4.19 -10.60 10.36
CA ALA A 41 -2.89 -10.85 9.73
C ALA A 41 -1.99 -9.60 9.68
N LEU A 42 -2.57 -8.40 9.52
CA LEU A 42 -1.82 -7.16 9.33
C LEU A 42 -1.38 -6.49 10.63
N VAL A 43 -2.09 -6.71 11.75
CA VAL A 43 -1.78 -6.03 13.03
C VAL A 43 -0.35 -6.33 13.48
N GLY A 44 0.10 -7.58 13.42
CA GLY A 44 1.46 -7.96 13.82
C GLY A 44 2.55 -7.26 13.01
N ASN A 45 2.35 -7.14 11.70
CA ASN A 45 3.27 -6.39 10.84
C ASN A 45 3.31 -4.90 11.19
N GLY A 46 2.16 -4.32 11.50
CA GLY A 46 2.10 -2.92 11.92
C GLY A 46 2.89 -2.67 13.21
N VAL A 47 2.79 -3.57 14.19
CA VAL A 47 3.58 -3.50 15.45
C VAL A 47 5.07 -3.65 15.16
N ILE A 48 5.47 -4.61 14.34
CA ILE A 48 6.88 -4.82 13.95
C ILE A 48 7.44 -3.56 13.26
N ASN A 49 6.70 -2.99 12.31
CA ASN A 49 7.16 -1.80 11.59
C ASN A 49 7.34 -0.57 12.48
N ILE A 50 6.52 -0.43 13.53
CA ILE A 50 6.64 0.68 14.48
C ILE A 50 7.80 0.46 15.46
N TRP A 51 7.98 -0.79 15.91
CA TRP A 51 8.83 -1.07 17.07
C TRP A 51 10.13 -1.81 16.81
N LEU A 52 10.34 -2.39 15.65
CA LEU A 52 11.52 -3.25 15.43
C LEU A 52 12.85 -2.52 15.74
N ILE A 53 13.00 -1.30 15.24
CA ILE A 53 14.22 -0.50 15.49
C ILE A 53 14.31 -0.05 16.95
N GLN A 54 13.20 0.41 17.53
CA GLN A 54 13.15 0.75 18.95
C GLN A 54 13.44 -0.47 19.85
N TYR A 55 12.99 -1.65 19.44
CA TYR A 55 13.28 -2.90 20.12
C TYR A 55 14.79 -3.21 20.07
N TRP A 56 15.45 -3.01 18.95
CA TRP A 56 16.90 -3.20 18.83
C TRP A 56 17.67 -2.16 19.66
N ASP A 57 17.28 -0.89 19.57
CA ASP A 57 17.94 0.22 20.26
C ASP A 57 17.76 0.17 21.79
N LYS A 58 16.53 -0.11 22.27
CA LYS A 58 16.18 0.03 23.69
C LYS A 58 16.08 -1.28 24.48
N VAL A 59 15.77 -2.39 23.81
CA VAL A 59 15.48 -3.67 24.49
C VAL A 59 16.59 -4.70 24.29
N LEU A 60 17.14 -4.80 23.08
CA LEU A 60 18.24 -5.74 22.81
C LEU A 60 19.58 -5.17 23.26
N GLY A 61 20.33 -5.96 24.02
CA GLY A 61 21.72 -5.65 24.37
C GLY A 61 22.68 -6.02 23.26
N LEU A 62 22.77 -5.27 22.16
CA LEU A 62 23.69 -5.51 21.06
C LEU A 62 25.12 -4.97 21.27
N GLY A 63 25.35 -4.30 22.40
CA GLY A 63 26.66 -3.79 22.80
C GLY A 63 27.26 -2.79 21.81
N THR A 64 28.60 -2.78 21.69
CA THR A 64 29.34 -1.84 20.82
C THR A 64 29.08 -2.03 19.32
N TRP A 65 28.50 -3.16 18.91
CA TRP A 65 28.16 -3.45 17.53
C TRP A 65 26.79 -2.93 17.11
N ALA A 66 25.93 -2.58 18.08
CA ALA A 66 24.56 -2.18 17.84
C ALA A 66 24.42 -1.07 16.78
N PRO A 67 25.07 0.08 16.86
CA PRO A 67 24.85 1.16 15.91
C PRO A 67 25.25 0.80 14.48
N LEU A 68 26.33 0.04 14.31
CA LEU A 68 26.79 -0.39 12.98
C LEU A 68 25.84 -1.41 12.38
N PHE A 69 25.42 -2.40 13.19
CA PHE A 69 24.54 -3.49 12.77
C PHE A 69 23.14 -2.96 12.44
N GLU A 70 22.54 -2.15 13.30
CA GLU A 70 21.24 -1.58 13.12
C GLU A 70 21.17 -0.62 11.92
N THR A 71 22.27 0.06 11.60
CA THR A 71 22.38 0.93 10.42
C THR A 71 22.58 0.11 9.14
N LEU A 72 23.54 -0.80 9.13
CA LEU A 72 23.93 -1.50 7.90
C LEU A 72 22.98 -2.62 7.51
N LEU A 73 22.43 -3.38 8.48
CA LEU A 73 21.54 -4.49 8.17
C LEU A 73 20.33 -4.08 7.31
N PRO A 74 19.53 -3.07 7.67
CA PRO A 74 18.38 -2.66 6.85
C PRO A 74 18.79 -2.18 5.46
N ILE A 75 19.92 -1.48 5.34
CA ILE A 75 20.42 -0.96 4.04
C ILE A 75 20.85 -2.11 3.12
N ILE A 76 21.65 -3.04 3.64
CA ILE A 76 22.12 -4.20 2.86
C ILE A 76 20.93 -5.11 2.51
N SER A 77 20.03 -5.32 3.46
CA SER A 77 18.84 -6.14 3.28
C SER A 77 17.89 -5.56 2.23
N ALA A 78 17.90 -4.26 1.96
CA ALA A 78 17.08 -3.67 0.90
C ALA A 78 17.30 -4.36 -0.46
N ILE A 79 18.54 -4.74 -0.77
CA ILE A 79 18.87 -5.48 -2.01
C ILE A 79 18.25 -6.89 -1.97
N VAL A 80 18.38 -7.59 -0.84
CA VAL A 80 17.83 -8.94 -0.66
C VAL A 80 16.30 -8.91 -0.75
N ILE A 81 15.68 -7.90 -0.20
CA ILE A 81 14.23 -7.67 -0.23
C ILE A 81 13.73 -7.47 -1.68
N ILE A 82 14.44 -6.69 -2.49
CA ILE A 82 14.12 -6.51 -3.92
C ILE A 82 14.15 -7.85 -4.65
N ILE A 83 15.22 -8.65 -4.44
CA ILE A 83 15.36 -9.98 -5.06
C ILE A 83 14.22 -10.89 -4.59
N GLY A 84 13.91 -10.89 -3.31
CA GLY A 84 12.82 -11.69 -2.72
C GLY A 84 11.46 -11.36 -3.32
N ASN A 85 11.14 -10.08 -3.49
CA ASN A 85 9.89 -9.64 -4.13
C ASN A 85 9.79 -10.11 -5.60
N LEU A 86 10.88 -10.04 -6.36
CA LEU A 86 10.92 -10.55 -7.74
C LEU A 86 10.70 -12.07 -7.78
N LEU A 87 11.26 -12.82 -6.82
CA LEU A 87 11.03 -14.25 -6.69
C LEU A 87 9.58 -14.58 -6.37
N VAL A 88 8.95 -13.84 -5.45
CA VAL A 88 7.54 -14.01 -5.10
C VAL A 88 6.64 -13.69 -6.30
N GLY A 89 6.92 -12.63 -7.05
CA GLY A 89 6.23 -12.31 -8.30
C GLY A 89 6.26 -13.49 -9.28
N ARG A 90 7.42 -14.10 -9.50
CA ARG A 90 7.56 -15.30 -10.35
C ARG A 90 6.82 -16.51 -9.78
N LEU A 91 6.77 -16.68 -8.46
CA LEU A 91 5.99 -17.75 -7.84
C LEU A 91 4.49 -17.59 -8.11
N MET A 92 3.99 -16.36 -8.12
CA MET A 92 2.59 -16.08 -8.47
C MET A 92 2.26 -16.33 -9.95
N GLU A 93 3.23 -16.23 -10.84
CA GLU A 93 3.04 -16.50 -12.29
C GLU A 93 3.02 -17.99 -12.64
N ARG A 94 3.32 -18.89 -11.70
CA ARG A 94 3.26 -20.34 -11.93
C ARG A 94 1.85 -20.79 -12.26
N LYS A 95 1.77 -22.00 -12.88
CA LYS A 95 0.47 -22.62 -13.21
C LYS A 95 -0.42 -22.65 -11.97
N PRO A 96 -1.64 -22.11 -12.06
CA PRO A 96 -2.54 -22.08 -10.91
C PRO A 96 -2.95 -23.51 -10.52
N SER A 97 -3.15 -23.74 -9.23
CA SER A 97 -3.73 -24.97 -8.69
C SER A 97 -5.26 -24.85 -8.59
N LEU A 98 -5.95 -25.96 -8.34
CA LEU A 98 -7.39 -25.92 -8.02
C LEU A 98 -7.71 -25.14 -6.73
N ALA A 99 -6.72 -24.89 -5.87
CA ALA A 99 -6.87 -24.01 -4.72
C ALA A 99 -6.77 -22.52 -5.08
N GLY A 100 -6.37 -22.18 -6.30
CA GLY A 100 -6.16 -20.82 -6.78
C GLY A 100 -4.70 -20.53 -7.11
N LYS A 101 -4.42 -19.27 -7.43
CA LYS A 101 -3.10 -18.74 -7.77
C LYS A 101 -2.46 -18.03 -6.57
N ALA A 102 -3.21 -17.17 -5.88
CA ALA A 102 -2.76 -16.36 -4.75
C ALA A 102 -2.93 -17.09 -3.40
N ARG A 103 -4.08 -17.74 -3.18
CA ARG A 103 -4.42 -18.40 -1.91
C ARG A 103 -3.36 -19.38 -1.38
N PRO A 104 -2.77 -20.29 -2.21
CA PRO A 104 -1.73 -21.19 -1.74
C PRO A 104 -0.53 -20.49 -1.12
N LEU A 105 -0.12 -19.33 -1.67
CA LEU A 105 1.01 -18.56 -1.17
C LEU A 105 0.75 -17.93 0.21
N ILE A 106 -0.51 -17.53 0.49
CA ILE A 106 -0.91 -17.08 1.84
C ILE A 106 -0.66 -18.19 2.86
N LEU A 107 -1.04 -19.42 2.55
CA LEU A 107 -0.84 -20.54 3.47
C LEU A 107 0.65 -20.91 3.61
N ILE A 108 1.39 -20.89 2.50
CA ILE A 108 2.84 -21.20 2.49
C ILE A 108 3.62 -20.12 3.26
N SER A 109 3.17 -18.87 3.30
CA SER A 109 3.85 -17.80 4.05
C SER A 109 3.84 -18.01 5.57
N ILE A 110 2.84 -18.70 6.12
CA ILE A 110 2.65 -18.89 7.58
C ILE A 110 3.90 -19.45 8.26
N PRO A 111 4.48 -20.61 7.87
CA PRO A 111 5.64 -21.14 8.56
C PRO A 111 6.86 -20.23 8.48
N PHE A 112 7.04 -19.50 7.38
CA PHE A 112 8.15 -18.55 7.25
C PHE A 112 7.94 -17.32 8.14
N LEU A 113 6.72 -16.77 8.21
CA LEU A 113 6.38 -15.66 9.11
C LEU A 113 6.55 -16.06 10.57
N LEU A 114 6.07 -17.26 10.96
CA LEU A 114 6.22 -17.79 12.31
C LEU A 114 7.70 -17.89 12.70
N VAL A 115 8.52 -18.55 11.87
CA VAL A 115 9.96 -18.72 12.15
C VAL A 115 10.66 -17.37 12.23
N ALA A 116 10.38 -16.47 11.30
CA ALA A 116 11.00 -15.15 11.27
C ALA A 116 10.68 -14.34 12.54
N MET A 117 9.40 -14.29 12.95
CA MET A 117 8.98 -13.55 14.13
C MET A 117 9.55 -14.15 15.43
N LEU A 118 9.58 -15.48 15.54
CA LEU A 118 10.18 -16.14 16.70
C LEU A 118 11.69 -15.93 16.78
N VAL A 119 12.38 -15.92 15.65
CA VAL A 119 13.83 -15.64 15.63
C VAL A 119 14.13 -14.20 15.98
N LEU A 120 13.33 -13.23 15.49
CA LEU A 120 13.52 -11.80 15.76
C LEU A 120 13.30 -11.40 17.22
N PHE A 121 12.45 -12.11 17.95
CA PHE A 121 12.05 -11.77 19.32
C PHE A 121 12.30 -12.93 20.30
N ASN A 122 13.50 -13.51 20.26
CA ASN A 122 13.85 -14.66 21.09
C ASN A 122 14.70 -14.26 22.32
N PRO A 123 14.16 -14.31 23.55
CA PRO A 123 14.86 -13.89 24.76
C PRO A 123 16.02 -14.80 25.17
N TRP A 124 16.08 -16.04 24.67
CA TRP A 124 17.18 -16.95 25.02
C TRP A 124 18.45 -16.74 24.19
N ILE A 125 18.31 -16.07 23.05
CA ILE A 125 19.41 -15.77 22.12
C ILE A 125 19.83 -14.31 22.26
N PHE A 126 18.88 -13.43 22.54
CA PHE A 126 19.11 -11.98 22.63
C PHE A 126 18.98 -11.51 24.07
N PRO A 127 20.12 -11.18 24.72
CA PRO A 127 20.09 -10.58 26.05
C PRO A 127 19.39 -9.21 26.03
N GLU A 128 18.86 -8.80 27.17
CA GLU A 128 18.29 -7.48 27.33
C GLU A 128 19.38 -6.43 27.54
N ALA A 129 19.15 -5.18 27.09
CA ALA A 129 20.05 -4.08 27.35
C ALA A 129 20.26 -3.84 28.85
N ALA A 130 19.26 -4.14 29.67
CA ALA A 130 19.35 -4.09 31.13
C ALA A 130 20.36 -5.08 31.72
N ASP A 131 20.55 -6.26 31.11
CA ASP A 131 21.48 -7.27 31.57
C ASP A 131 22.94 -6.85 31.38
N GLU A 132 23.21 -6.02 30.38
CA GLU A 132 24.53 -5.46 30.11
C GLU A 132 25.05 -4.60 31.28
N ILE A 133 24.18 -3.80 31.90
CA ILE A 133 24.50 -2.99 33.08
C ILE A 133 24.71 -3.85 34.31
N ASN A 134 23.96 -4.95 34.45
CA ASN A 134 24.08 -5.88 35.58
C ASN A 134 25.27 -6.85 35.43
N GLY A 135 26.13 -6.67 34.43
CA GLY A 135 27.34 -7.46 34.23
C GLY A 135 27.07 -8.74 33.42
N GLY A 136 25.95 -8.85 32.75
CA GLY A 136 25.66 -9.88 31.78
C GLY A 136 26.62 -9.79 30.59
N SER A 137 27.35 -10.84 30.26
CA SER A 137 28.34 -10.82 29.19
C SER A 137 27.68 -11.02 27.82
N PHE A 138 27.43 -9.94 27.10
CA PHE A 138 27.09 -9.97 25.69
C PHE A 138 28.25 -10.44 24.78
N SER A 139 29.48 -10.41 25.26
CA SER A 139 30.71 -10.55 24.47
C SER A 139 30.86 -11.86 23.67
N GLN A 140 30.24 -12.96 24.08
CA GLN A 140 30.37 -14.26 23.39
C GLN A 140 29.16 -14.63 22.49
N GLY A 141 27.98 -14.06 22.73
CA GLY A 141 26.76 -14.30 21.95
C GLY A 141 26.51 -13.31 20.82
N GLY A 142 27.19 -12.18 20.81
CA GLY A 142 26.88 -11.02 19.97
C GLY A 142 26.90 -11.31 18.47
N LEU A 143 27.90 -12.03 17.97
CA LEU A 143 27.99 -12.36 16.55
C LEU A 143 26.88 -13.33 16.13
N LEU A 144 26.61 -14.38 16.91
CA LEU A 144 25.56 -15.35 16.62
C LEU A 144 24.18 -14.67 16.66
N ALA A 145 23.94 -13.85 17.68
CA ALA A 145 22.72 -13.06 17.80
C ALA A 145 22.53 -12.14 16.58
N SER A 146 23.56 -11.41 16.17
CA SER A 146 23.53 -10.53 15.00
C SER A 146 23.23 -11.31 13.70
N ILE A 147 23.83 -12.49 13.50
CA ILE A 147 23.54 -13.35 12.35
C ILE A 147 22.07 -13.80 12.36
N LEU A 148 21.56 -14.22 13.51
CA LEU A 148 20.18 -14.69 13.63
C LEU A 148 19.16 -13.55 13.41
N ILE A 149 19.44 -12.36 13.92
CA ILE A 149 18.63 -11.16 13.60
C ILE A 149 18.65 -10.90 12.09
N ALA A 150 19.82 -10.92 11.45
CA ALA A 150 19.94 -10.70 10.01
C ALA A 150 19.16 -11.76 9.19
N VAL A 151 19.23 -13.02 9.59
CA VAL A 151 18.48 -14.11 8.96
C VAL A 151 16.96 -13.90 9.19
N GLY A 152 16.54 -13.66 10.42
CA GLY A 152 15.13 -13.42 10.77
C GLY A 152 14.56 -12.20 10.04
N TYR A 153 15.31 -11.11 9.98
CA TYR A 153 14.92 -9.88 9.27
C TYR A 153 14.72 -10.13 7.76
N ASN A 154 15.69 -10.76 7.12
CA ASN A 154 15.59 -11.05 5.69
C ASN A 154 14.54 -12.13 5.38
N LEU A 155 14.38 -13.14 6.25
CA LEU A 155 13.31 -14.13 6.12
C LEU A 155 11.94 -13.45 6.18
N TYR A 156 11.77 -12.49 7.10
CA TYR A 156 10.53 -11.74 7.24
C TYR A 156 10.28 -10.82 6.03
N TYR A 157 11.17 -9.86 5.79
CA TYR A 157 10.94 -8.78 4.81
C TYR A 157 11.23 -9.17 3.35
N ALA A 158 12.13 -10.12 3.10
CA ALA A 158 12.47 -10.51 1.73
C ALA A 158 11.65 -11.69 1.20
N LEU A 159 11.11 -12.54 2.06
CA LEU A 159 10.40 -13.74 1.60
C LEU A 159 8.98 -13.83 2.17
N ALA A 160 8.85 -13.94 3.49
CA ALA A 160 7.59 -14.31 4.13
C ALA A 160 6.49 -13.25 3.99
N TRP A 161 6.81 -12.00 4.29
CA TRP A 161 5.87 -10.89 4.16
C TRP A 161 5.48 -10.59 2.71
N PRO A 162 6.39 -10.53 1.73
CA PRO A 162 6.02 -10.41 0.33
C PRO A 162 5.13 -11.53 -0.17
N MET A 163 5.35 -12.78 0.24
CA MET A 163 4.48 -13.91 -0.13
C MET A 163 3.04 -13.70 0.35
N TYR A 164 2.86 -13.26 1.59
CA TYR A 164 1.55 -12.94 2.13
C TYR A 164 0.94 -11.73 1.43
N TYR A 165 1.62 -10.58 1.49
CA TYR A 165 1.05 -9.29 1.11
C TYR A 165 0.74 -9.17 -0.39
N THR A 166 1.61 -9.70 -1.25
CA THR A 166 1.37 -9.71 -2.70
C THR A 166 0.17 -10.59 -3.04
N SER A 167 0.05 -11.75 -2.39
CA SER A 167 -1.06 -12.68 -2.58
C SER A 167 -2.38 -12.09 -2.09
N HIS A 168 -2.38 -11.52 -0.89
CA HIS A 168 -3.50 -10.78 -0.30
C HIS A 168 -4.03 -9.68 -1.23
N SER A 169 -3.12 -8.85 -1.75
CA SER A 169 -3.49 -7.75 -2.65
C SER A 169 -4.08 -8.21 -3.98
N ALA A 170 -3.68 -9.38 -4.47
CA ALA A 170 -4.17 -9.93 -5.73
C ALA A 170 -5.57 -10.54 -5.63
N LEU A 171 -6.02 -10.97 -4.45
CA LEU A 171 -7.27 -11.73 -4.26
C LEU A 171 -8.51 -11.01 -4.80
N VAL A 172 -8.65 -9.69 -4.59
CA VAL A 172 -9.82 -8.93 -5.06
C VAL A 172 -10.00 -9.06 -6.57
N ASN A 173 -8.88 -8.94 -7.30
CA ASN A 173 -8.90 -8.99 -8.76
C ASN A 173 -9.17 -10.40 -9.31
N LEU A 174 -8.85 -11.44 -8.52
CA LEU A 174 -9.06 -12.83 -8.89
C LEU A 174 -10.43 -13.38 -8.45
N SER A 175 -11.18 -12.63 -7.65
CA SER A 175 -12.43 -13.12 -7.02
C SER A 175 -13.65 -13.06 -7.89
N THR A 176 -13.84 -11.97 -8.63
CA THR A 176 -15.08 -11.75 -9.39
C THR A 176 -14.91 -10.75 -10.53
N ARG A 177 -15.72 -10.92 -11.59
CA ARG A 177 -15.85 -9.97 -12.70
C ARG A 177 -16.92 -8.90 -12.43
N ASP A 178 -17.80 -9.12 -11.46
CA ASP A 178 -18.82 -8.14 -11.05
C ASP A 178 -18.16 -6.92 -10.41
N GLY A 179 -18.24 -5.77 -11.08
CA GLY A 179 -17.63 -4.51 -10.62
C GLY A 179 -18.15 -4.03 -9.27
N GLY A 180 -19.46 -4.20 -8.98
CA GLY A 180 -20.07 -3.84 -7.71
C GLY A 180 -19.55 -4.71 -6.56
N LYS A 181 -19.48 -6.02 -6.78
CA LYS A 181 -18.93 -6.97 -5.81
C LYS A 181 -17.44 -6.82 -5.62
N ARG A 182 -16.69 -6.55 -6.70
CA ARG A 182 -15.26 -6.22 -6.62
C ARG A 182 -15.03 -4.96 -5.77
N GLY A 183 -15.84 -3.92 -5.97
CA GLY A 183 -15.82 -2.71 -5.15
C GLY A 183 -16.08 -3.00 -3.67
N LEU A 184 -17.05 -3.86 -3.35
CA LEU A 184 -17.33 -4.29 -1.97
C LEU A 184 -16.12 -4.98 -1.34
N LEU A 185 -15.48 -5.93 -2.03
CA LEU A 185 -14.30 -6.64 -1.53
C LEU A 185 -13.10 -5.70 -1.35
N GLY A 186 -12.88 -4.80 -2.32
CA GLY A 186 -11.84 -3.76 -2.21
C GLY A 186 -12.06 -2.83 -1.02
N THR A 187 -13.31 -2.42 -0.76
CA THR A 187 -13.66 -1.61 0.41
C THR A 187 -13.42 -2.39 1.71
N ALA A 188 -13.73 -3.68 1.75
CA ALA A 188 -13.48 -4.52 2.92
C ALA A 188 -11.97 -4.62 3.24
N ILE A 189 -11.12 -4.83 2.23
CA ILE A 189 -9.65 -4.83 2.40
C ILE A 189 -9.13 -3.48 2.91
N MET A 190 -9.59 -2.37 2.32
CA MET A 190 -9.16 -1.04 2.76
C MET A 190 -9.58 -0.75 4.19
N ALA A 191 -10.80 -1.15 4.57
CA ALA A 191 -11.27 -1.06 5.95
C ALA A 191 -10.43 -1.93 6.90
N ALA A 192 -10.03 -3.12 6.46
CA ALA A 192 -9.16 -4.01 7.23
C ALA A 192 -7.77 -3.41 7.46
N GLN A 193 -7.16 -2.87 6.42
CA GLN A 193 -5.85 -2.20 6.52
C GLN A 193 -5.91 -1.00 7.46
N LEU A 194 -6.97 -0.19 7.37
CA LEU A 194 -7.16 0.96 8.25
C LEU A 194 -7.37 0.54 9.70
N ALA A 195 -8.19 -0.49 9.94
CA ALA A 195 -8.42 -1.03 11.29
C ALA A 195 -7.14 -1.63 11.87
N ALA A 196 -6.39 -2.41 11.09
CA ALA A 196 -5.11 -2.97 11.50
C ALA A 196 -4.08 -1.88 11.84
N ALA A 197 -3.99 -0.83 11.02
CA ALA A 197 -3.12 0.31 11.28
C ALA A 197 -3.50 1.05 12.57
N GLY A 198 -4.80 1.26 12.82
CA GLY A 198 -5.29 1.86 14.07
C GLY A 198 -4.93 1.04 15.30
N VAL A 199 -5.18 -0.27 15.27
CA VAL A 199 -4.83 -1.19 16.38
C VAL A 199 -3.31 -1.23 16.58
N SER A 200 -2.52 -1.35 15.51
CA SER A 200 -1.05 -1.33 15.61
C SER A 200 -0.53 0.00 16.14
N GLY A 201 -1.18 1.12 15.78
CA GLY A 201 -0.83 2.46 16.25
C GLY A 201 -0.97 2.63 17.77
N MET A 202 -1.90 1.89 18.42
CA MET A 202 -2.03 1.89 19.89
C MET A 202 -0.78 1.33 20.57
N PHE A 203 -0.04 0.43 19.92
CA PHE A 203 1.29 -0.02 20.39
C PHE A 203 2.37 1.05 20.20
N GLY A 204 2.10 2.15 19.51
CA GLY A 204 3.04 3.28 19.38
C GLY A 204 3.36 3.99 20.70
N GLY A 205 2.73 3.62 21.80
CA GLY A 205 3.00 4.19 23.12
C GLY A 205 2.16 3.60 24.23
N LEU A 206 0.85 3.79 24.19
CA LEU A 206 -0.05 3.44 25.28
C LEU A 206 0.09 1.97 25.75
N LEU A 207 0.08 1.03 24.81
CA LEU A 207 0.16 -0.39 25.16
C LEU A 207 1.58 -0.83 25.54
N VAL A 208 2.60 -0.18 25.02
CA VAL A 208 4.00 -0.46 25.37
C VAL A 208 4.27 -0.09 26.82
N ASP A 209 3.83 1.08 27.26
CA ASP A 209 3.97 1.53 28.62
C ASP A 209 3.12 0.70 29.59
N LEU A 210 1.86 0.41 29.22
CA LEU A 210 0.93 -0.37 30.02
C LEU A 210 1.42 -1.83 30.24
N LEU A 211 1.99 -2.45 29.21
CA LEU A 211 2.49 -3.82 29.24
C LEU A 211 3.93 -3.90 29.80
N GLY A 212 4.60 -2.76 29.99
CA GLY A 212 6.00 -2.69 30.44
C GLY A 212 6.95 -3.37 29.46
N LEU A 213 6.83 -3.03 28.17
CA LEU A 213 7.64 -3.61 27.08
C LEU A 213 9.03 -2.92 26.93
N LEU A 214 9.34 -1.96 27.78
CA LEU A 214 10.65 -1.28 27.80
C LEU A 214 11.40 -1.61 29.09
N PRO A 215 12.77 -1.68 29.05
CA PRO A 215 13.60 -1.74 30.21
C PRO A 215 13.38 -0.51 31.09
N LYS A 216 13.59 -0.63 32.40
CA LYS A 216 13.53 0.46 33.34
C LYS A 216 14.87 0.58 34.05
N TYR A 217 15.42 1.80 34.04
CA TYR A 217 16.67 2.14 34.67
C TYR A 217 16.40 3.10 35.84
N GLU A 218 16.81 2.70 37.05
CA GLU A 218 16.68 3.51 38.26
C GLU A 218 18.05 4.13 38.57
N TYR A 219 18.09 5.44 38.71
CA TYR A 219 19.30 6.19 39.08
C TYR A 219 18.96 7.33 40.03
N ALA A 220 19.94 7.76 40.86
CA ALA A 220 19.75 8.89 41.72
C ALA A 220 20.20 10.19 41.03
N LYS A 221 19.38 11.23 41.11
CA LYS A 221 19.67 12.58 40.60
C LYS A 221 19.42 13.62 41.68
N LEU A 222 20.27 14.62 41.76
CA LEU A 222 20.06 15.77 42.62
C LEU A 222 19.00 16.70 42.03
N VAL A 223 17.83 16.76 42.67
CA VAL A 223 16.73 17.63 42.27
C VAL A 223 16.38 18.52 43.44
N ASP A 224 16.46 19.82 43.26
CA ASP A 224 16.22 20.84 44.32
C ASP A 224 17.05 20.62 45.60
N GLY A 225 18.30 20.17 45.44
CA GLY A 225 19.21 19.94 46.56
C GLY A 225 18.98 18.62 47.32
N ALA A 226 18.04 17.78 46.91
CA ALA A 226 17.79 16.44 47.46
C ALA A 226 18.05 15.37 46.42
N LEU A 227 18.65 14.24 46.85
CA LEU A 227 18.80 13.05 45.99
C LEU A 227 17.44 12.38 45.82
N LYS A 228 16.92 12.37 44.58
CA LYS A 228 15.70 11.64 44.21
C LYS A 228 16.06 10.49 43.30
N THR A 229 15.44 9.34 43.51
CA THR A 229 15.48 8.22 42.57
C THR A 229 14.57 8.51 41.40
N ILE A 230 15.14 8.50 40.18
CA ILE A 230 14.44 8.71 38.93
C ILE A 230 14.43 7.38 38.17
N THR A 231 13.33 7.08 37.52
CA THR A 231 13.18 5.91 36.66
C THR A 231 12.99 6.39 35.23
N THR A 232 13.81 5.90 34.30
CA THR A 232 13.71 6.18 32.87
C THR A 232 13.73 4.89 32.06
N SER A 233 13.23 4.93 30.82
CA SER A 233 13.39 3.85 29.85
C SER A 233 14.58 4.09 28.90
N ASP A 234 15.30 5.20 29.03
CA ASP A 234 16.44 5.56 28.19
C ASP A 234 17.75 5.32 28.95
N LEU A 235 18.53 4.35 28.49
CA LEU A 235 19.83 4.00 29.05
C LEU A 235 20.83 5.18 28.96
N ALA A 236 20.83 5.89 27.83
CA ALA A 236 21.74 6.99 27.62
C ALA A 236 21.43 8.18 28.56
N GLU A 237 20.15 8.42 28.85
CA GLU A 237 19.72 9.39 29.84
C GLU A 237 20.19 8.98 31.26
N ALA A 238 19.99 7.71 31.62
CA ALA A 238 20.44 7.17 32.90
C ALA A 238 21.98 7.25 33.05
N GLN A 239 22.71 6.91 32.01
CA GLN A 239 24.17 7.00 31.98
C GLN A 239 24.67 8.45 32.07
N ALA A 240 24.06 9.39 31.35
CA ALA A 240 24.41 10.82 31.39
C ALA A 240 24.12 11.47 32.76
N ALA A 241 23.07 11.01 33.43
CA ALA A 241 22.67 11.54 34.76
C ALA A 241 23.31 10.79 35.94
N GLY A 242 23.89 9.63 35.71
CA GLY A 242 24.40 8.67 36.70
C GLY A 242 25.71 9.04 37.39
N ALA A 243 26.14 10.32 37.38
CA ALA A 243 27.37 10.77 38.03
C ALA A 243 27.39 10.53 39.56
N TYR A 244 26.26 10.21 40.18
CA TYR A 244 26.12 10.07 41.63
C TYR A 244 25.90 8.63 42.12
N ASN A 245 25.52 7.66 41.28
CA ASN A 245 25.18 6.32 41.74
C ASN A 245 25.25 5.22 40.68
N THR A 246 25.25 3.96 41.18
CA THR A 246 25.04 2.77 40.37
C THR A 246 23.65 2.80 39.74
N ILE A 247 23.61 2.67 38.43
CA ILE A 247 22.36 2.49 37.68
C ILE A 247 21.87 1.06 37.96
N ILE A 248 20.62 0.95 38.43
CA ILE A 248 19.98 -0.35 38.64
C ILE A 248 19.07 -0.59 37.45
N ALA A 249 19.38 -1.60 36.65
CA ALA A 249 18.56 -2.02 35.55
C ALA A 249 17.63 -3.15 35.99
N ARG A 250 16.35 -2.99 35.72
CA ARG A 250 15.31 -4.02 35.96
C ARG A 250 14.46 -4.19 34.72
N SER A 251 14.54 -5.37 34.10
CA SER A 251 13.75 -5.62 32.92
C SER A 251 13.44 -7.10 32.76
N ASP A 252 12.24 -7.33 32.24
CA ASP A 252 11.76 -8.55 31.67
C ASP A 252 11.14 -8.28 30.28
N ALA A 253 11.54 -7.16 29.70
CA ALA A 253 10.95 -6.61 28.47
C ALA A 253 11.08 -7.59 27.29
N ASN A 254 12.25 -8.22 27.13
CA ASN A 254 12.49 -9.16 26.02
C ASN A 254 11.55 -10.36 26.07
N SER A 255 11.33 -10.91 27.26
CA SER A 255 10.38 -12.02 27.47
C SER A 255 8.94 -11.58 27.19
N LYS A 256 8.56 -10.37 27.59
CA LYS A 256 7.25 -9.79 27.31
C LYS A 256 7.03 -9.55 25.80
N TRP A 257 8.08 -9.09 25.10
CA TRP A 257 8.04 -8.98 23.63
C TRP A 257 7.81 -10.33 22.96
N LEU A 258 8.47 -11.40 23.42
CA LEU A 258 8.23 -12.74 22.88
C LEU A 258 6.77 -13.16 23.08
N ILE A 259 6.20 -12.94 24.28
CA ILE A 259 4.79 -13.27 24.59
C ILE A 259 3.86 -12.48 23.65
N LEU A 260 4.10 -11.18 23.49
CA LEU A 260 3.35 -10.33 22.56
C LEU A 260 3.43 -10.87 21.12
N MET A 261 4.64 -11.22 20.66
CA MET A 261 4.82 -11.76 19.31
C MET A 261 4.14 -13.12 19.12
N ILE A 262 4.11 -13.98 20.14
CA ILE A 262 3.34 -15.24 20.09
C ILE A 262 1.85 -14.95 19.91
N VAL A 263 1.30 -13.97 20.61
CA VAL A 263 -0.11 -13.54 20.44
C VAL A 263 -0.34 -13.02 19.01
N MET A 264 0.58 -12.20 18.49
CA MET A 264 0.49 -11.68 17.12
C MET A 264 0.64 -12.79 16.07
N ILE A 265 1.49 -13.79 16.31
CA ILE A 265 1.62 -14.98 15.45
C ILE A 265 0.31 -15.78 15.42
N VAL A 266 -0.31 -16.01 16.57
CA VAL A 266 -1.61 -16.72 16.63
C VAL A 266 -2.68 -15.93 15.85
N ALA A 267 -2.75 -14.60 16.02
CA ALA A 267 -3.65 -13.74 15.27
C ALA A 267 -3.37 -13.82 13.76
N LEU A 268 -2.11 -13.75 13.36
CA LEU A 268 -1.68 -13.87 11.96
C LEU A 268 -2.07 -15.21 11.34
N ILE A 269 -1.83 -16.32 12.05
CA ILE A 269 -2.20 -17.66 11.57
C ILE A 269 -3.72 -17.75 11.38
N LEU A 270 -4.50 -17.29 12.36
CA LEU A 270 -5.96 -17.26 12.27
C LEU A 270 -6.41 -16.39 11.11
N GLY A 271 -5.79 -15.20 10.93
CA GLY A 271 -6.07 -14.29 9.84
C GLY A 271 -5.80 -14.91 8.47
N CYS A 272 -4.62 -15.49 8.27
CA CYS A 272 -4.26 -16.18 7.03
C CYS A 272 -5.16 -17.39 6.73
N LEU A 273 -5.56 -18.16 7.76
CA LEU A 273 -6.49 -19.27 7.60
C LEU A 273 -7.90 -18.79 7.22
N LEU A 274 -8.39 -17.71 7.85
CA LEU A 274 -9.66 -17.11 7.47
C LEU A 274 -9.61 -16.62 6.02
N GLU A 275 -8.57 -15.90 5.65
CA GLU A 275 -8.39 -15.42 4.29
C GLU A 275 -8.28 -16.57 3.29
N TYR A 276 -7.50 -17.62 3.59
CA TYR A 276 -7.37 -18.80 2.73
C TYR A 276 -8.69 -19.54 2.54
N PHE A 277 -9.42 -19.84 3.61
CA PHE A 277 -10.61 -20.70 3.55
C PHE A 277 -11.89 -19.94 3.15
N PHE A 278 -11.97 -18.63 3.45
CA PHE A 278 -13.17 -17.83 3.21
C PHE A 278 -13.02 -16.86 2.02
N THR A 279 -12.03 -17.05 1.16
CA THR A 279 -11.95 -16.38 -0.15
C THR A 279 -12.06 -17.40 -1.28
N ARG A 280 -12.43 -16.95 -2.49
CA ARG A 280 -12.52 -17.78 -3.67
C ARG A 280 -12.07 -17.04 -4.93
N GLU A 281 -11.15 -17.65 -5.69
CA GLU A 281 -10.60 -17.12 -6.92
C GLU A 281 -11.39 -17.63 -8.13
N ARG A 282 -12.59 -17.09 -8.37
CA ARG A 282 -13.49 -17.55 -9.45
C ARG A 282 -12.91 -17.33 -10.83
N ILE A 283 -12.20 -16.21 -11.04
CA ILE A 283 -11.54 -15.89 -12.31
C ILE A 283 -10.42 -16.89 -12.60
N THR A 284 -9.64 -17.28 -11.59
CA THR A 284 -8.60 -18.30 -11.73
C THR A 284 -9.21 -19.66 -12.07
N GLU A 285 -10.31 -20.06 -11.41
CA GLU A 285 -11.03 -21.30 -11.69
C GLU A 285 -11.58 -21.32 -13.13
N GLU A 286 -12.11 -20.21 -13.62
CA GLU A 286 -12.60 -20.05 -14.98
C GLU A 286 -11.47 -20.15 -16.01
N ASN A 287 -10.35 -19.46 -15.76
CA ASN A 287 -9.20 -19.51 -16.65
C ASN A 287 -8.59 -20.92 -16.76
N ILE A 288 -8.60 -21.71 -15.67
CA ILE A 288 -8.17 -23.11 -15.71
C ILE A 288 -9.11 -23.92 -16.60
N LYS A 289 -10.43 -23.81 -16.42
CA LYS A 289 -11.42 -24.51 -17.22
C LYS A 289 -11.33 -24.15 -18.72
N ASN A 290 -11.17 -22.86 -19.02
CA ASN A 290 -11.03 -22.40 -20.39
C ASN A 290 -9.73 -22.90 -21.03
N ALA A 291 -8.63 -22.96 -20.27
CA ALA A 291 -7.36 -23.50 -20.74
C ALA A 291 -7.45 -25.03 -20.99
N GLU A 292 -8.16 -25.76 -20.13
CA GLU A 292 -8.41 -27.19 -20.31
C GLU A 292 -9.31 -27.46 -21.56
N ALA A 293 -10.35 -26.65 -21.78
CA ALA A 293 -11.22 -26.72 -22.93
C ALA A 293 -10.45 -26.39 -24.23
N ALA A 294 -9.63 -25.32 -24.25
CA ALA A 294 -8.82 -24.98 -25.43
C ALA A 294 -7.80 -26.07 -25.77
N ALA A 295 -7.15 -26.65 -24.76
CA ALA A 295 -6.24 -27.78 -24.96
C ALA A 295 -6.93 -29.02 -25.50
N ALA A 296 -8.17 -29.29 -25.07
CA ALA A 296 -8.98 -30.39 -25.62
C ALA A 296 -9.38 -30.17 -27.08
N ASN A 297 -9.54 -28.90 -27.50
CA ASN A 297 -9.89 -28.52 -28.88
C ASN A 297 -8.66 -28.32 -29.79
N GLY A 298 -7.43 -28.46 -29.28
CA GLY A 298 -6.20 -28.31 -30.07
C GLY A 298 -5.87 -26.87 -30.46
N GLU A 299 -6.45 -25.88 -29.78
CA GLU A 299 -6.19 -24.45 -30.03
C GLU A 299 -4.92 -23.99 -29.28
N GLU A 300 -3.86 -23.67 -30.03
CA GLU A 300 -2.72 -22.97 -29.45
C GLU A 300 -3.07 -21.49 -29.21
N LYS A 301 -2.89 -21.02 -27.97
CA LYS A 301 -3.00 -19.59 -27.66
C LYS A 301 -1.98 -18.81 -28.48
N ALA A 302 -2.42 -17.88 -29.32
CA ALA A 302 -1.55 -16.90 -29.94
C ALA A 302 -0.79 -16.11 -28.85
N GLU A 303 0.50 -16.39 -28.69
CA GLU A 303 1.36 -15.57 -27.83
C GLU A 303 1.58 -14.20 -28.50
N GLY A 304 1.07 -13.13 -27.87
CA GLY A 304 1.35 -11.77 -28.31
C GLY A 304 2.87 -11.50 -28.31
N LYS A 305 3.31 -10.55 -29.14
CA LYS A 305 4.72 -10.15 -29.31
C LYS A 305 5.34 -9.83 -27.96
N LYS A 306 6.22 -10.71 -27.44
CA LYS A 306 6.92 -10.50 -26.17
C LYS A 306 8.00 -9.44 -26.34
N VAL A 307 7.78 -8.29 -25.75
CA VAL A 307 8.80 -7.22 -25.68
C VAL A 307 9.87 -7.61 -24.67
N THR A 308 11.14 -7.57 -25.08
CA THR A 308 12.25 -7.92 -24.20
C THR A 308 12.44 -6.88 -23.10
N MET A 309 12.83 -7.32 -21.91
CA MET A 309 13.13 -6.42 -20.78
C MET A 309 14.16 -5.34 -21.16
N GLY A 310 15.16 -5.69 -21.98
CA GLY A 310 16.16 -4.73 -22.46
C GLY A 310 15.59 -3.61 -23.30
N GLN A 311 14.55 -3.86 -24.10
CA GLN A 311 13.85 -2.82 -24.86
C GLN A 311 13.07 -1.90 -23.93
N GLN A 312 12.37 -2.45 -22.93
CA GLN A 312 11.64 -1.65 -21.92
C GLN A 312 12.61 -0.73 -21.16
N ILE A 313 13.74 -1.23 -20.69
CA ILE A 313 14.77 -0.43 -20.03
C ILE A 313 15.22 0.73 -20.91
N LYS A 314 15.55 0.46 -22.20
CA LYS A 314 16.03 1.49 -23.13
C LYS A 314 15.00 2.61 -23.36
N ILE A 315 13.72 2.27 -23.41
CA ILE A 315 12.62 3.24 -23.53
C ILE A 315 12.53 4.09 -22.27
N CYS A 316 12.41 3.45 -21.10
CA CYS A 316 12.27 4.13 -19.82
C CYS A 316 13.43 5.07 -19.51
N MET A 317 14.67 4.65 -19.80
CA MET A 317 15.86 5.49 -19.54
C MET A 317 15.91 6.77 -20.35
N LYS A 318 15.22 6.84 -21.50
CA LYS A 318 15.16 8.02 -22.37
C LYS A 318 13.96 8.91 -22.10
N ASP A 319 12.97 8.44 -21.34
CA ASP A 319 11.70 9.15 -21.10
C ASP A 319 11.80 10.02 -19.84
N LYS A 320 11.68 11.35 -20.05
CA LYS A 320 11.68 12.33 -18.96
C LYS A 320 10.51 12.17 -17.98
N PHE A 321 9.31 11.80 -18.47
CA PHE A 321 8.13 11.62 -17.61
C PHE A 321 8.26 10.40 -16.73
N TRP A 322 8.88 9.34 -17.25
CA TRP A 322 9.20 8.16 -16.48
C TRP A 322 10.18 8.48 -15.34
N TRP A 323 11.24 9.24 -15.60
CA TRP A 323 12.18 9.67 -14.56
C TRP A 323 11.52 10.55 -13.51
N MET A 324 10.68 11.51 -13.92
CA MET A 324 9.92 12.34 -12.98
C MET A 324 9.00 11.49 -12.10
N LEU A 325 8.37 10.46 -12.68
CA LEU A 325 7.51 9.54 -11.94
C LEU A 325 8.30 8.67 -10.96
N MET A 326 9.48 8.14 -11.36
CA MET A 326 10.31 7.32 -10.46
C MET A 326 10.91 8.15 -9.33
N ILE A 327 11.37 9.37 -9.61
CA ILE A 327 11.83 10.32 -8.57
C ILE A 327 10.69 10.68 -7.63
N PHE A 328 9.49 10.92 -8.15
CA PHE A 328 8.29 11.13 -7.33
C PHE A 328 8.05 9.96 -6.39
N TRP A 329 8.02 8.72 -6.90
CA TRP A 329 7.79 7.53 -6.06
C TRP A 329 8.88 7.33 -5.02
N PHE A 330 10.14 7.63 -5.39
CA PHE A 330 11.26 7.60 -4.44
C PHE A 330 11.05 8.62 -3.31
N LEU A 331 10.80 9.88 -3.63
CA LEU A 331 10.61 10.95 -2.64
C LEU A 331 9.36 10.72 -1.78
N TYR A 332 8.25 10.29 -2.39
CA TYR A 332 7.01 9.94 -1.70
C TYR A 332 7.23 8.84 -0.67
N GLN A 333 7.88 7.75 -1.09
CA GLN A 333 8.10 6.60 -0.22
C GLN A 333 9.18 6.88 0.83
N PHE A 334 10.25 7.57 0.45
CA PHE A 334 11.31 7.97 1.37
C PHE A 334 10.78 8.87 2.48
N GLY A 335 10.07 9.94 2.13
CA GLY A 335 9.48 10.85 3.11
C GLY A 335 8.46 10.16 4.02
N GLY A 336 7.57 9.35 3.43
CA GLY A 336 6.56 8.59 4.18
C GLY A 336 7.15 7.56 5.14
N MET A 337 8.17 6.80 4.71
CA MET A 337 8.85 5.82 5.57
C MET A 337 9.70 6.48 6.64
N MET A 338 10.42 7.57 6.30
CA MET A 338 11.18 8.34 7.29
C MET A 338 10.25 8.83 8.41
N LYS A 339 9.11 9.42 8.05
CA LYS A 339 8.10 9.85 9.03
C LYS A 339 7.59 8.69 9.89
N ASN A 340 7.20 7.57 9.27
CA ASN A 340 6.64 6.44 10.00
C ASN A 340 7.64 5.88 11.02
N ASN A 341 8.89 5.72 10.61
CA ASN A 341 9.94 5.11 11.44
C ASN A 341 10.47 6.08 12.50
N ALA A 342 10.47 7.40 12.24
CA ALA A 342 10.94 8.41 13.19
C ALA A 342 9.87 8.89 14.19
N MET A 343 8.59 8.56 13.98
CA MET A 343 7.51 9.15 14.77
C MET A 343 7.56 8.78 16.26
N SER A 344 7.96 7.57 16.61
CA SER A 344 8.13 7.12 17.98
C SER A 344 9.32 7.84 18.65
N PHE A 345 10.43 7.98 17.95
CA PHE A 345 11.60 8.75 18.44
C PHE A 345 11.28 10.23 18.62
N TYR A 346 10.47 10.83 17.73
CA TYR A 346 9.96 12.18 17.86
C TYR A 346 9.16 12.36 19.15
N SER A 347 8.21 11.45 19.41
CA SER A 347 7.38 11.50 20.61
C SER A 347 8.23 11.43 21.88
N ASP A 348 9.14 10.45 21.93
CA ASP A 348 10.03 10.22 23.04
C ASP A 348 10.95 11.43 23.31
N ALA A 349 11.60 11.96 22.28
CA ALA A 349 12.52 13.09 22.40
C ALA A 349 11.84 14.40 22.86
N LEU A 350 10.55 14.62 22.56
CA LEU A 350 9.85 15.83 22.97
C LEU A 350 9.14 15.70 24.32
N THR A 351 8.66 14.52 24.66
CA THR A 351 7.74 14.33 25.80
C THR A 351 8.23 13.28 26.82
N GLY A 352 9.35 12.60 26.56
CA GLY A 352 9.82 11.48 27.37
C GLY A 352 8.88 10.26 27.34
N GLY A 353 8.05 10.14 26.28
CA GLY A 353 7.09 9.04 26.13
C GLY A 353 6.48 8.96 24.74
N PHE A 354 5.62 7.97 24.52
CA PHE A 354 5.11 7.64 23.19
C PHE A 354 3.66 8.10 22.93
N THR A 355 3.08 8.90 23.84
CA THR A 355 1.68 9.37 23.74
C THR A 355 1.42 10.12 22.45
N VAL A 356 2.30 11.02 22.03
CA VAL A 356 2.14 11.83 20.81
C VAL A 356 2.08 10.93 19.57
N SER A 357 3.01 9.96 19.46
CA SER A 357 3.03 9.02 18.32
C SER A 357 1.80 8.13 18.28
N SER A 358 1.32 7.65 19.44
CA SER A 358 0.09 6.85 19.53
C SER A 358 -1.13 7.62 19.04
N VAL A 359 -1.30 8.86 19.51
CA VAL A 359 -2.44 9.71 19.10
C VAL A 359 -2.38 9.99 17.60
N ILE A 360 -1.21 10.36 17.07
CA ILE A 360 -1.02 10.62 15.64
C ILE A 360 -1.35 9.37 14.80
N ASN A 361 -0.82 8.21 15.16
CA ASN A 361 -1.05 6.96 14.41
C ASN A 361 -2.51 6.52 14.45
N THR A 362 -3.21 6.76 15.57
CA THR A 362 -4.62 6.41 15.71
C THR A 362 -5.55 7.38 14.97
N VAL A 363 -5.35 8.69 15.19
CA VAL A 363 -6.23 9.74 14.63
C VAL A 363 -5.94 10.01 13.16
N GLY A 364 -4.70 9.82 12.71
CA GLY A 364 -4.24 10.16 11.37
C GLY A 364 -4.93 9.41 10.23
N ALA A 365 -5.56 8.28 10.52
CA ALA A 365 -6.36 7.55 9.55
C ALA A 365 -7.57 8.35 9.04
N VAL A 366 -8.18 9.19 9.88
CA VAL A 366 -9.40 9.97 9.54
C VAL A 366 -9.13 11.02 8.47
N PRO A 367 -8.18 11.96 8.62
CA PRO A 367 -7.89 12.94 7.57
C PRO A 367 -7.38 12.30 6.29
N THR A 368 -6.67 11.18 6.36
CA THR A 368 -6.27 10.42 5.17
C THR A 368 -7.49 9.90 4.39
N ALA A 369 -8.46 9.32 5.08
CA ALA A 369 -9.72 8.86 4.46
C ALA A 369 -10.55 10.02 3.88
N LEU A 370 -10.63 11.17 4.57
CA LEU A 370 -11.29 12.38 4.06
C LEU A 370 -10.61 12.91 2.79
N GLY A 371 -9.29 12.82 2.72
CA GLY A 371 -8.53 13.19 1.53
C GLY A 371 -8.99 12.45 0.28
N MET A 372 -9.35 11.17 0.38
CA MET A 372 -9.88 10.38 -0.73
C MET A 372 -11.13 11.02 -1.37
N VAL A 373 -12.01 11.58 -0.57
CA VAL A 373 -13.26 12.20 -1.07
C VAL A 373 -12.98 13.53 -1.77
N ILE A 374 -12.00 14.30 -1.29
CA ILE A 374 -11.69 15.65 -1.77
C ILE A 374 -10.82 15.64 -3.04
N VAL A 375 -9.94 14.67 -3.17
CA VAL A 375 -8.89 14.63 -4.21
C VAL A 375 -9.46 14.58 -5.62
N TRP A 376 -10.45 13.73 -5.90
CA TRP A 376 -10.96 13.55 -7.26
C TRP A 376 -11.74 14.76 -7.80
N PRO A 377 -12.63 15.41 -7.05
CA PRO A 377 -13.26 16.67 -7.49
C PRO A 377 -12.23 17.78 -7.75
N LEU A 378 -11.14 17.80 -6.96
CA LEU A 378 -10.08 18.78 -7.13
C LEU A 378 -9.25 18.49 -8.39
N ALA A 379 -8.90 17.24 -8.63
CA ALA A 379 -8.16 16.79 -9.82
C ALA A 379 -8.96 17.02 -11.11
N ALA A 380 -10.29 16.88 -11.06
CA ALA A 380 -11.18 17.19 -12.18
C ALA A 380 -11.16 18.67 -12.57
N LYS A 381 -10.89 19.57 -11.61
CA LYS A 381 -10.83 21.02 -11.86
C LYS A 381 -9.43 21.51 -12.25
N LEU A 382 -8.39 20.97 -11.62
CA LEU A 382 -7.01 21.48 -11.73
C LEU A 382 -6.12 20.67 -12.68
N THR A 383 -6.31 19.45 -12.89
CA THR A 383 -5.47 18.35 -13.41
C THR A 383 -4.81 17.54 -12.29
N LYS A 384 -4.45 16.30 -12.59
CA LYS A 384 -3.83 15.38 -11.62
C LYS A 384 -2.49 15.94 -11.11
N SER A 385 -1.61 16.37 -12.03
CA SER A 385 -0.28 16.89 -11.70
C SER A 385 -0.35 18.16 -10.85
N LYS A 386 -1.22 19.12 -11.20
CA LYS A 386 -1.39 20.35 -10.43
C LYS A 386 -2.01 20.10 -9.04
N THR A 387 -2.89 19.11 -8.94
CA THR A 387 -3.49 18.72 -7.65
C THR A 387 -2.44 18.13 -6.72
N ILE A 388 -1.52 17.31 -7.23
CA ILE A 388 -0.38 16.79 -6.46
C ILE A 388 0.56 17.93 -6.06
N ALA A 389 0.86 18.87 -6.98
CA ALA A 389 1.70 20.01 -6.66
C ALA A 389 1.11 20.89 -5.54
N LEU A 390 -0.18 21.22 -5.62
CA LEU A 390 -0.88 21.97 -4.58
C LEU A 390 -0.86 21.24 -3.24
N GLY A 391 -1.18 19.93 -3.26
CA GLY A 391 -1.12 19.09 -2.07
C GLY A 391 0.28 19.05 -1.45
N GLY A 392 1.31 18.99 -2.28
CA GLY A 392 2.71 19.01 -1.83
C GLY A 392 3.09 20.30 -1.11
N VAL A 393 2.64 21.46 -1.60
CA VAL A 393 2.84 22.74 -0.89
C VAL A 393 2.12 22.74 0.46
N VAL A 394 0.86 22.29 0.51
CA VAL A 394 0.10 22.20 1.78
C VAL A 394 0.80 21.26 2.76
N ALA A 395 1.28 20.10 2.29
CA ALA A 395 2.00 19.14 3.11
C ALA A 395 3.31 19.72 3.67
N ALA A 396 4.08 20.45 2.84
CA ALA A 396 5.32 21.08 3.26
C ALA A 396 5.10 22.17 4.31
N LEU A 397 4.10 23.03 4.14
CA LEU A 397 3.75 24.07 5.10
C LEU A 397 3.27 23.47 6.44
N ALA A 398 2.43 22.43 6.37
CA ALA A 398 1.96 21.74 7.56
C ALA A 398 3.11 21.03 8.29
N ALA A 399 4.05 20.43 7.58
CA ALA A 399 5.24 19.83 8.17
C ALA A 399 6.12 20.87 8.87
N ALA A 400 6.28 22.05 8.29
CA ALA A 400 7.00 23.15 8.94
C ALA A 400 6.31 23.64 10.21
N ALA A 401 4.96 23.62 10.27
CA ALA A 401 4.22 24.01 11.47
C ALA A 401 4.48 23.08 12.68
N ALA A 402 4.87 21.81 12.46
CA ALA A 402 5.20 20.89 13.54
C ALA A 402 6.42 21.36 14.39
N PHE A 403 7.33 22.15 13.80
CA PHE A 403 8.49 22.69 14.52
C PHE A 403 8.11 23.68 15.62
N ALA A 404 6.87 24.20 15.64
CA ALA A 404 6.37 25.02 16.75
C ALA A 404 6.27 24.26 18.10
N ALA A 405 6.36 22.92 18.06
CA ALA A 405 6.43 22.10 19.27
C ALA A 405 7.82 22.11 19.95
N LEU A 406 8.90 22.43 19.22
CA LEU A 406 10.28 22.35 19.72
C LEU A 406 10.55 23.20 20.99
N PRO A 407 10.09 24.46 21.06
CA PRO A 407 10.31 25.26 22.26
C PRO A 407 9.65 24.73 23.54
N LEU A 408 8.70 23.81 23.39
CA LEU A 408 7.93 23.21 24.48
C LEU A 408 8.52 21.86 24.94
N ALA A 409 9.53 21.34 24.24
CA ALA A 409 10.14 20.05 24.52
C ALA A 409 10.76 19.95 25.91
N GLY A 410 10.71 18.75 26.51
CA GLY A 410 11.34 18.45 27.78
C GLY A 410 10.58 18.93 29.03
N ASN A 411 9.44 19.60 28.88
CA ASN A 411 8.61 19.99 30.02
C ASN A 411 7.34 19.12 30.08
N PRO A 412 7.14 18.31 31.12
CA PRO A 412 5.98 17.46 31.31
C PRO A 412 4.62 18.17 31.22
N ASP A 413 4.56 19.47 31.66
CA ASP A 413 3.32 20.25 31.63
C ASP A 413 2.88 20.59 30.18
N ASN A 414 3.80 20.55 29.26
CA ASN A 414 3.54 20.90 27.84
C ASN A 414 3.12 19.72 26.97
N VAL A 415 3.07 18.50 27.48
CA VAL A 415 2.75 17.29 26.68
C VAL A 415 1.43 17.46 25.91
N GLY A 416 0.41 18.07 26.53
CA GLY A 416 -0.87 18.34 25.88
C GLY A 416 -0.75 19.33 24.71
N ALA A 417 0.03 20.39 24.86
CA ALA A 417 0.28 21.41 23.83
C ALA A 417 1.10 20.81 22.67
N ILE A 418 2.16 20.06 22.98
CA ILE A 418 2.99 19.34 21.98
C ILE A 418 2.11 18.38 21.16
N THR A 419 1.28 17.60 21.87
CA THR A 419 0.35 16.66 21.21
C THR A 419 -0.62 17.41 20.28
N GLY A 420 -1.22 18.50 20.76
CA GLY A 420 -2.16 19.31 19.96
C GLY A 420 -1.53 19.87 18.68
N ILE A 421 -0.34 20.49 18.79
CA ILE A 421 0.40 21.03 17.64
C ILE A 421 0.76 19.92 16.64
N SER A 422 1.28 18.81 17.15
CA SER A 422 1.72 17.68 16.33
C SER A 422 0.57 17.03 15.58
N VAL A 423 -0.57 16.80 16.26
CA VAL A 423 -1.78 16.23 15.67
C VAL A 423 -2.39 17.16 14.63
N ALA A 424 -2.50 18.46 14.94
CA ALA A 424 -3.04 19.45 14.00
C ALA A 424 -2.18 19.54 12.73
N SER A 425 -0.85 19.64 12.90
CA SER A 425 0.12 19.62 11.81
C SER A 425 -0.01 18.34 10.98
N PHE A 426 -0.07 17.17 11.64
CA PHE A 426 -0.22 15.90 10.96
C PHE A 426 -1.54 15.79 10.17
N CYS A 427 -2.66 16.22 10.72
CA CYS A 427 -3.96 16.19 10.05
C CYS A 427 -3.97 17.03 8.77
N VAL A 428 -3.45 18.27 8.83
CA VAL A 428 -3.36 19.14 7.65
C VAL A 428 -2.38 18.55 6.62
N LYS A 429 -1.23 18.03 7.09
CA LYS A 429 -0.26 17.34 6.25
C LYS A 429 -0.89 16.13 5.54
N ALA A 430 -1.66 15.29 6.24
CA ALA A 430 -2.32 14.12 5.68
C ALA A 430 -3.29 14.48 4.54
N LEU A 431 -4.03 15.59 4.66
CA LEU A 431 -4.85 16.13 3.57
C LEU A 431 -3.98 16.60 2.40
N GLY A 432 -2.85 17.24 2.65
CA GLY A 432 -1.90 17.68 1.63
C GLY A 432 -1.23 16.51 0.89
N THR A 433 -0.95 15.39 1.57
CA THR A 433 -0.33 14.21 0.95
C THR A 433 -1.33 13.32 0.20
N ALA A 434 -2.64 13.46 0.44
CA ALA A 434 -3.69 12.66 -0.16
C ALA A 434 -3.68 12.66 -1.70
N PRO A 435 -3.47 13.78 -2.42
CA PRO A 435 -3.36 13.76 -3.88
C PRO A 435 -2.26 12.83 -4.39
N ALA A 436 -1.09 12.86 -3.78
CA ALA A 436 0.02 11.98 -4.14
C ALA A 436 -0.36 10.51 -3.93
N MET A 437 -1.04 10.19 -2.86
CA MET A 437 -1.48 8.84 -2.54
C MET A 437 -2.52 8.28 -3.51
N TYR A 438 -3.55 9.06 -3.84
CA TYR A 438 -4.72 8.55 -4.57
C TYR A 438 -4.67 8.76 -6.09
N ILE A 439 -3.88 9.73 -6.59
CA ILE A 439 -3.82 10.04 -8.03
C ILE A 439 -2.61 9.41 -8.72
N SER A 440 -1.55 9.11 -7.99
CA SER A 440 -0.26 8.74 -8.57
C SER A 440 -0.29 7.50 -9.47
N ILE A 441 -1.09 6.48 -9.13
CA ILE A 441 -1.27 5.29 -9.98
C ILE A 441 -1.96 5.64 -11.31
N ALA A 442 -2.95 6.53 -11.27
CA ALA A 442 -3.59 7.01 -12.49
C ALA A 442 -2.66 7.87 -13.36
N LEU A 443 -1.72 8.58 -12.73
CA LEU A 443 -0.70 9.33 -13.45
C LEU A 443 0.36 8.40 -14.05
N MET A 444 0.72 7.31 -13.35
CA MET A 444 1.59 6.27 -13.88
C MET A 444 1.00 5.63 -15.14
N ALA A 445 -0.30 5.35 -15.15
CA ALA A 445 -0.97 4.86 -16.35
C ALA A 445 -0.82 5.84 -17.53
N ASN A 446 -0.98 7.16 -17.31
CA ASN A 446 -0.78 8.15 -18.36
C ASN A 446 0.66 8.17 -18.91
N VAL A 447 1.67 7.95 -18.06
CA VAL A 447 3.07 7.85 -18.53
C VAL A 447 3.30 6.60 -19.37
N LEU A 448 2.72 5.46 -18.95
CA LEU A 448 2.80 4.20 -19.70
C LEU A 448 2.07 4.29 -21.04
N ASP A 449 0.89 4.91 -21.08
CA ASP A 449 0.14 5.16 -22.30
C ASP A 449 0.91 6.08 -23.25
N HIS A 450 1.55 7.13 -22.73
CA HIS A 450 2.43 8.00 -23.54
C HIS A 450 3.61 7.24 -24.13
N GLN A 451 4.25 6.35 -23.35
CA GLN A 451 5.32 5.49 -23.88
C GLN A 451 4.82 4.54 -24.98
N GLU A 452 3.63 3.95 -24.81
CA GLU A 452 3.00 3.13 -25.83
C GLU A 452 2.69 3.93 -27.12
N ALA A 453 2.10 5.12 -26.97
CA ALA A 453 1.83 6.02 -28.09
C ALA A 453 3.10 6.42 -28.85
N VAL A 454 4.19 6.74 -28.12
CA VAL A 454 5.47 7.13 -28.72
C VAL A 454 6.19 5.93 -29.33
N HIS A 455 6.37 4.83 -28.58
CA HIS A 455 7.27 3.74 -28.95
C HIS A 455 6.55 2.50 -29.52
N GLY A 456 5.21 2.42 -29.42
CA GLY A 456 4.43 1.23 -29.77
C GLY A 456 4.62 0.07 -28.81
N VAL A 457 5.16 0.35 -27.64
CA VAL A 457 5.51 -0.65 -26.64
C VAL A 457 5.18 -0.10 -25.26
N ARG A 458 4.38 -0.83 -24.52
CA ARG A 458 4.04 -0.54 -23.13
C ARG A 458 5.09 -1.15 -22.19
N THR A 459 5.60 -0.36 -21.27
CA THR A 459 6.74 -0.77 -20.40
C THR A 459 6.30 -1.14 -18.99
N ASP A 460 5.10 -1.70 -18.83
CA ASP A 460 4.52 -2.04 -17.52
C ASP A 460 5.45 -2.92 -16.68
N GLY A 461 6.05 -3.96 -17.29
CA GLY A 461 6.85 -4.94 -16.59
C GLY A 461 8.05 -4.32 -15.87
N PHE A 462 8.85 -3.52 -16.56
CA PHE A 462 10.02 -2.86 -15.99
C PHE A 462 9.62 -1.74 -15.01
N THR A 463 8.64 -0.93 -15.39
CA THR A 463 8.16 0.18 -14.55
C THR A 463 7.61 -0.32 -13.22
N MET A 464 6.78 -1.38 -13.23
CA MET A 464 6.24 -1.98 -12.01
C MET A 464 7.31 -2.65 -11.16
N ALA A 465 8.35 -3.25 -11.79
CA ALA A 465 9.46 -3.81 -11.05
C ALA A 465 10.28 -2.74 -10.31
N VAL A 466 10.56 -1.59 -10.96
CA VAL A 466 11.25 -0.45 -10.33
C VAL A 466 10.39 0.17 -9.23
N TYR A 467 9.10 0.43 -9.52
CA TYR A 467 8.14 0.92 -8.54
C TYR A 467 8.08 0.02 -7.29
N GLY A 468 7.88 -1.28 -7.47
CA GLY A 468 7.82 -2.25 -6.37
C GLY A 468 9.12 -2.30 -5.56
N SER A 469 10.27 -2.18 -6.23
CA SER A 469 11.58 -2.12 -5.58
C SER A 469 11.72 -0.87 -4.69
N ILE A 470 11.28 0.30 -5.18
CA ILE A 470 11.27 1.54 -4.39
C ILE A 470 10.36 1.37 -3.17
N MET A 471 9.14 0.84 -3.36
CA MET A 471 8.16 0.70 -2.27
C MET A 471 8.67 -0.16 -1.11
N VAL A 472 9.47 -1.16 -1.39
CA VAL A 472 9.94 -2.12 -0.37
C VAL A 472 11.28 -1.71 0.24
N ALA A 473 12.22 -1.22 -0.58
CA ALA A 473 13.59 -0.91 -0.13
C ALA A 473 13.66 0.29 0.83
N MET A 474 12.71 1.24 0.72
CA MET A 474 12.76 2.49 1.49
C MET A 474 12.62 2.29 2.99
N SER A 475 11.89 1.29 3.45
CA SER A 475 11.76 1.03 4.89
C SER A 475 13.10 0.73 5.55
N GLY A 476 13.87 -0.19 4.94
CA GLY A 476 15.20 -0.53 5.41
C GLY A 476 16.19 0.64 5.36
N LEU A 477 16.19 1.39 4.25
CA LEU A 477 17.05 2.55 4.08
C LEU A 477 16.77 3.63 5.15
N CYS A 478 15.50 3.97 5.37
CA CYS A 478 15.10 4.98 6.36
C CYS A 478 15.45 4.54 7.79
N ASN A 479 15.24 3.27 8.13
CA ASN A 479 15.63 2.72 9.43
C ASN A 479 17.13 2.88 9.68
N GLY A 480 17.97 2.46 8.72
CA GLY A 480 19.41 2.60 8.84
C GLY A 480 19.87 4.06 9.01
N ILE A 481 19.24 5.00 8.28
CA ILE A 481 19.54 6.45 8.42
C ILE A 481 19.18 6.94 9.82
N ILE A 482 18.00 6.59 10.35
CA ILE A 482 17.55 7.04 11.68
C ILE A 482 18.51 6.56 12.76
N VAL A 483 18.86 5.28 12.76
CA VAL A 483 19.75 4.69 13.76
C VAL A 483 21.15 5.28 13.66
N GLY A 484 21.68 5.41 12.42
CA GLY A 484 22.98 6.03 12.19
C GLY A 484 23.06 7.48 12.69
N LEU A 485 22.00 8.27 12.50
CA LEU A 485 21.92 9.64 13.00
C LEU A 485 21.74 9.70 14.52
N ASN A 486 20.97 8.78 15.10
CA ASN A 486 20.80 8.70 16.56
C ASN A 486 22.12 8.42 17.28
N SER A 487 22.98 7.58 16.75
CA SER A 487 24.28 7.28 17.33
C SER A 487 25.31 8.40 17.12
N ALA A 488 25.15 9.24 16.09
CA ALA A 488 26.09 10.29 15.73
C ALA A 488 25.77 11.65 16.37
N ILE A 489 24.50 11.92 16.75
CA ILE A 489 24.05 13.25 17.20
C ILE A 489 23.89 13.28 18.71
N PRO A 490 24.44 14.32 19.42
CA PRO A 490 24.30 14.46 20.84
C PRO A 490 22.86 14.57 21.33
N LEU A 491 22.58 14.11 22.56
CA LEU A 491 21.26 14.07 23.19
C LEU A 491 20.54 15.43 23.17
N GLU A 492 21.25 16.52 23.37
CA GLU A 492 20.72 17.89 23.38
C GLU A 492 20.06 18.30 22.05
N ASN A 493 20.50 17.73 20.95
CA ASN A 493 20.00 18.03 19.60
C ASN A 493 18.93 17.02 19.10
N ARG A 494 18.61 16.01 19.89
CA ARG A 494 17.68 14.94 19.47
C ARG A 494 16.26 15.43 19.22
N ALA A 495 15.75 16.37 20.01
CA ALA A 495 14.42 16.94 19.79
C ALA A 495 14.30 17.57 18.39
N PHE A 496 15.31 18.36 17.98
CA PHE A 496 15.35 18.93 16.63
C PHE A 496 15.52 17.86 15.57
N LEU A 497 16.46 16.93 15.75
CA LEU A 497 16.70 15.83 14.81
C LEU A 497 15.42 15.03 14.53
N HIS A 498 14.76 14.58 15.59
CA HIS A 498 13.57 13.73 15.42
C HIS A 498 12.37 14.50 14.88
N THR A 499 12.23 15.79 15.20
CA THR A 499 11.22 16.65 14.54
C THR A 499 11.50 16.77 13.05
N PHE A 500 12.77 16.95 12.67
CA PHE A 500 13.17 17.02 11.26
C PHE A 500 12.94 15.69 10.55
N LEU A 501 13.28 14.55 11.15
CA LEU A 501 13.06 13.22 10.56
C LEU A 501 11.57 12.88 10.44
N ALA A 502 10.75 13.19 11.46
CA ALA A 502 9.34 12.86 11.50
C ALA A 502 8.45 13.78 10.63
N PHE A 503 8.84 15.03 10.44
CA PHE A 503 8.05 16.01 9.70
C PHE A 503 8.85 16.71 8.59
N GLY A 504 10.07 17.17 8.91
CA GLY A 504 10.86 18.00 8.00
C GLY A 504 11.25 17.27 6.72
N VAL A 505 11.74 16.04 6.80
CA VAL A 505 12.16 15.25 5.64
C VAL A 505 10.99 15.04 4.67
N GLU A 506 9.83 14.61 5.19
CA GLU A 506 8.64 14.44 4.37
C GLU A 506 8.19 15.78 3.76
N GLY A 507 8.23 16.87 4.54
CA GLY A 507 7.94 18.23 4.06
C GLY A 507 8.83 18.68 2.91
N VAL A 508 10.14 18.46 3.03
CA VAL A 508 11.12 18.76 1.96
C VAL A 508 10.86 17.90 0.72
N CYS A 509 10.62 16.59 0.89
CA CYS A 509 10.27 15.70 -0.21
C CYS A 509 9.03 16.20 -0.96
N TYR A 510 7.97 16.58 -0.25
CA TYR A 510 6.76 17.10 -0.86
C TYR A 510 6.93 18.48 -1.50
N LEU A 511 7.81 19.32 -0.99
CA LEU A 511 8.18 20.58 -1.65
C LEU A 511 8.88 20.31 -2.98
N ILE A 512 9.83 19.37 -3.02
CA ILE A 512 10.51 18.97 -4.26
C ILE A 512 9.50 18.37 -5.25
N ILE A 513 8.60 17.49 -4.78
CA ILE A 513 7.51 16.94 -5.59
C ILE A 513 6.66 18.06 -6.17
N ALA A 514 6.25 19.03 -5.34
CA ALA A 514 5.44 20.16 -5.80
C ALA A 514 6.11 20.95 -6.92
N LEU A 515 7.40 21.28 -6.76
CA LEU A 515 8.19 21.98 -7.78
C LEU A 515 8.34 21.16 -9.07
N MET A 516 8.62 19.87 -8.93
CA MET A 516 8.78 18.98 -10.08
C MET A 516 7.46 18.82 -10.86
N PHE A 517 6.33 18.72 -10.17
CA PHE A 517 5.01 18.52 -10.78
C PHE A 517 4.45 19.76 -11.49
N ILE A 518 5.03 20.94 -11.30
CA ILE A 518 4.78 22.11 -12.15
C ILE A 518 5.18 21.81 -13.60
N PHE A 519 6.25 21.02 -13.80
CA PHE A 519 6.78 20.63 -15.11
C PHE A 519 6.22 19.29 -15.62
N MET A 520 5.47 18.55 -14.80
CA MET A 520 4.85 17.27 -15.17
C MET A 520 3.58 17.51 -15.99
N ASN A 521 3.74 17.60 -17.30
CA ASN A 521 2.68 17.92 -18.25
C ASN A 521 2.27 16.76 -19.17
N VAL A 522 2.50 15.51 -18.75
CA VAL A 522 2.12 14.31 -19.52
C VAL A 522 0.62 14.27 -19.83
N GLU A 523 -0.21 14.81 -18.95
CA GLU A 523 -1.68 14.83 -19.12
C GLU A 523 -2.16 15.58 -20.37
N LYS A 524 -1.33 16.48 -20.94
CA LYS A 524 -1.65 17.17 -22.21
C LYS A 524 -1.76 16.19 -23.39
N PHE A 525 -1.06 15.04 -23.29
CA PHE A 525 -1.03 14.06 -24.34
C PHE A 525 -2.13 12.99 -24.21
N THR A 526 -2.84 12.89 -23.07
CA THR A 526 -3.76 11.77 -22.77
C THR A 526 -4.77 11.48 -23.90
N ASN A 527 -5.42 12.51 -24.46
CA ASN A 527 -6.40 12.33 -25.54
C ASN A 527 -5.73 11.88 -26.84
N VAL A 528 -4.57 12.43 -27.11
CA VAL A 528 -3.81 12.20 -28.35
C VAL A 528 -3.12 10.84 -28.31
N ASP A 529 -2.58 10.47 -27.16
CA ASP A 529 -1.97 9.16 -26.92
C ASP A 529 -2.99 8.03 -27.14
N ASN A 530 -4.21 8.17 -26.59
CA ASN A 530 -5.27 7.21 -26.80
C ASN A 530 -5.62 7.04 -28.29
N LYS A 531 -5.73 8.14 -29.04
CA LYS A 531 -5.98 8.09 -30.48
C LYS A 531 -4.82 7.40 -31.23
N ALA A 532 -3.59 7.73 -30.86
CA ALA A 532 -2.39 7.15 -31.46
C ALA A 532 -2.31 5.63 -31.22
N ILE A 533 -2.56 5.19 -29.97
CA ILE A 533 -2.56 3.77 -29.62
C ILE A 533 -3.63 3.02 -30.40
N VAL A 534 -4.86 3.57 -30.47
CA VAL A 534 -5.96 2.96 -31.25
C VAL A 534 -5.62 2.86 -32.71
N ALA A 535 -5.04 3.92 -33.32
CA ALA A 535 -4.62 3.93 -34.72
C ALA A 535 -3.52 2.89 -35.00
N ASP A 536 -2.53 2.77 -34.13
CA ASP A 536 -1.47 1.77 -34.25
C ASP A 536 -2.02 0.33 -34.12
N GLN A 537 -2.88 0.08 -33.16
CA GLN A 537 -3.53 -1.23 -32.97
C GLN A 537 -4.42 -1.59 -34.17
N LYS A 538 -5.17 -0.63 -34.70
CA LYS A 538 -5.99 -0.82 -35.90
C LYS A 538 -5.14 -1.20 -37.09
N ALA A 539 -4.03 -0.47 -37.31
CA ALA A 539 -3.09 -0.77 -38.39
C ALA A 539 -2.47 -2.18 -38.25
N GLU A 540 -2.11 -2.58 -37.04
CA GLU A 540 -1.50 -3.88 -36.75
C GLU A 540 -2.49 -5.04 -37.00
N VAL A 541 -3.74 -4.91 -36.54
CA VAL A 541 -4.80 -5.90 -36.75
C VAL A 541 -5.14 -6.06 -38.24
N LEU A 542 -5.27 -4.95 -38.97
CA LEU A 542 -5.56 -4.97 -40.41
C LEU A 542 -4.39 -5.54 -41.21
N ALA A 543 -3.14 -5.21 -40.84
CA ALA A 543 -1.95 -5.78 -41.48
C ALA A 543 -1.82 -7.30 -41.26
N ALA A 544 -2.32 -7.80 -40.14
CA ALA A 544 -2.41 -9.24 -39.83
C ALA A 544 -3.61 -9.96 -40.52
N GLY A 545 -4.43 -9.23 -41.28
CA GLY A 545 -5.64 -9.79 -41.94
C GLY A 545 -6.82 -9.98 -40.99
N GLY A 546 -6.78 -9.43 -39.80
CA GLY A 546 -7.87 -9.49 -38.83
C GLY A 546 -8.96 -8.43 -39.05
N GLN A 547 -10.11 -8.59 -38.41
CA GLN A 547 -11.17 -7.61 -38.39
C GLN A 547 -11.00 -6.67 -37.21
N TRP A 548 -11.06 -5.36 -37.46
CA TRP A 548 -11.02 -4.35 -36.42
C TRP A 548 -12.40 -4.17 -35.78
N ILE A 549 -12.42 -4.19 -34.45
CA ILE A 549 -13.59 -3.83 -33.66
C ILE A 549 -13.22 -2.56 -32.89
N GLU A 550 -14.03 -1.52 -33.03
CA GLU A 550 -13.78 -0.25 -32.35
C GLU A 550 -13.76 -0.44 -30.82
N PRO A 551 -12.91 0.29 -30.08
CA PRO A 551 -12.73 0.09 -28.63
C PRO A 551 -14.02 0.22 -27.82
N GLU A 552 -14.94 1.11 -28.23
CA GLU A 552 -16.24 1.27 -27.58
C GLU A 552 -17.15 0.05 -27.78
N GLU A 553 -17.12 -0.55 -28.97
CA GLU A 553 -17.89 -1.76 -29.29
C GLU A 553 -17.28 -2.97 -28.57
N ARG A 554 -15.95 -3.07 -28.53
CA ARG A 554 -15.24 -4.10 -27.77
C ARG A 554 -15.59 -4.01 -26.27
N ALA A 555 -15.57 -2.80 -25.70
CA ALA A 555 -15.94 -2.60 -24.31
C ALA A 555 -17.39 -3.01 -24.01
N LYS A 556 -18.32 -2.73 -24.93
CA LYS A 556 -19.71 -3.20 -24.81
C LYS A 556 -19.82 -4.72 -24.87
N LEU A 557 -19.14 -5.36 -25.83
CA LEU A 557 -19.11 -6.83 -25.94
C LEU A 557 -18.50 -7.48 -24.67
N GLU A 558 -17.43 -6.91 -24.14
CA GLU A 558 -16.83 -7.38 -22.88
C GLU A 558 -17.77 -7.16 -21.68
N GLU A 559 -18.48 -6.04 -21.63
CA GLU A 559 -19.47 -5.76 -20.58
C GLU A 559 -20.65 -6.73 -20.66
N GLU A 560 -21.18 -6.98 -21.86
CA GLU A 560 -22.26 -7.95 -22.12
C GLU A 560 -21.83 -9.37 -21.74
N GLU A 561 -20.62 -9.79 -22.14
CA GLU A 561 -20.07 -11.09 -21.79
C GLU A 561 -19.86 -11.23 -20.28
N ASN A 562 -19.32 -10.21 -19.61
CA ASN A 562 -19.19 -10.21 -18.16
C ASN A 562 -20.55 -10.27 -17.46
N ALA A 563 -21.54 -9.52 -17.95
CA ALA A 563 -22.91 -9.55 -17.42
C ALA A 563 -23.54 -10.95 -17.59
N ARG A 564 -23.32 -11.61 -18.75
CA ARG A 564 -23.77 -12.98 -19.02
C ARG A 564 -23.15 -13.97 -18.03
N LEU A 565 -21.82 -13.92 -17.83
CA LEU A 565 -21.10 -14.81 -16.91
C LEU A 565 -21.54 -14.60 -15.45
N VAL A 566 -21.79 -13.36 -15.04
CA VAL A 566 -22.31 -13.03 -13.70
C VAL A 566 -23.72 -13.60 -13.52
N GLU A 567 -24.59 -13.48 -14.52
CA GLU A 567 -25.96 -14.00 -14.47
C GLU A 567 -25.99 -15.54 -14.46
N GLU A 568 -25.17 -16.21 -15.27
CA GLU A 568 -25.01 -17.67 -15.25
C GLU A 568 -24.58 -18.16 -13.85
N ALA A 569 -23.58 -17.50 -13.25
CA ALA A 569 -23.12 -17.82 -11.89
C ALA A 569 -24.21 -17.61 -10.85
N ARG A 570 -25.04 -16.57 -10.99
CA ARG A 570 -26.20 -16.31 -10.13
C ARG A 570 -27.24 -17.43 -10.23
N ILE A 571 -27.61 -17.82 -11.45
CA ILE A 571 -28.60 -18.87 -11.71
C ILE A 571 -28.12 -20.21 -11.15
N GLU A 572 -26.86 -20.57 -11.37
CA GLU A 572 -26.26 -21.81 -10.85
C GLU A 572 -26.29 -21.80 -9.30
N GLN A 573 -25.93 -20.65 -8.68
CA GLN A 573 -26.00 -20.53 -7.23
C GLN A 573 -27.43 -20.65 -6.69
N LEU A 574 -28.39 -20.03 -7.35
CA LEU A 574 -29.79 -20.07 -6.96
C LEU A 574 -30.33 -21.51 -7.00
N LYS A 575 -30.01 -22.30 -8.06
CA LYS A 575 -30.37 -23.71 -8.14
C LYS A 575 -29.85 -24.51 -6.96
N ILE A 576 -28.56 -24.34 -6.61
CA ILE A 576 -27.94 -25.01 -5.46
C ILE A 576 -28.63 -24.62 -4.15
N ASP A 577 -29.00 -23.35 -3.98
CA ASP A 577 -29.65 -22.87 -2.76
C ASP A 577 -31.10 -23.35 -2.65
N CYS A 578 -31.82 -23.44 -3.76
CA CYS A 578 -33.19 -23.98 -3.81
C CYS A 578 -33.21 -25.48 -3.51
N GLU A 579 -32.30 -26.26 -4.10
CA GLU A 579 -32.15 -27.69 -3.78
C GLU A 579 -31.90 -27.92 -2.29
N LYS A 580 -30.99 -27.15 -1.68
CA LYS A 580 -30.67 -27.27 -0.24
C LYS A 580 -31.83 -26.91 0.70
N LYS A 581 -32.66 -25.94 0.30
CA LYS A 581 -33.74 -25.39 1.13
C LYS A 581 -35.09 -25.98 0.78
N GLY A 582 -35.17 -26.87 -0.21
CA GLY A 582 -36.45 -27.46 -0.68
C GLY A 582 -37.39 -26.40 -1.29
N LYS A 583 -36.84 -25.35 -1.90
CA LYS A 583 -37.60 -24.26 -2.53
C LYS A 583 -37.66 -24.42 -4.02
N ASP A 584 -38.77 -23.93 -4.61
CA ASP A 584 -38.93 -23.88 -6.07
C ASP A 584 -37.99 -22.84 -6.68
N PHE A 585 -37.21 -23.26 -7.67
CA PHE A 585 -36.24 -22.38 -8.35
C PHE A 585 -36.96 -21.30 -9.16
N ASP A 586 -38.02 -21.64 -9.90
CA ASP A 586 -38.69 -20.68 -10.78
C ASP A 586 -39.35 -19.57 -9.98
N ALA A 587 -39.97 -19.90 -8.83
CA ALA A 587 -40.57 -18.94 -7.93
C ALA A 587 -39.55 -18.00 -7.32
N GLU A 588 -38.40 -18.51 -6.81
CA GLU A 588 -37.35 -17.66 -6.23
C GLU A 588 -36.62 -16.83 -7.30
N ASN A 589 -36.45 -17.36 -8.50
CA ASN A 589 -35.90 -16.62 -9.64
C ASN A 589 -36.80 -15.48 -10.10
N ALA A 590 -38.11 -15.75 -10.21
CA ALA A 590 -39.11 -14.72 -10.57
C ALA A 590 -39.11 -13.59 -9.52
N LYS A 591 -39.08 -13.93 -8.23
CA LYS A 591 -39.01 -12.94 -7.14
C LYS A 591 -37.73 -12.08 -7.21
N PHE A 592 -36.59 -12.70 -7.51
CA PHE A 592 -35.34 -11.94 -7.72
C PHE A 592 -35.43 -10.99 -8.90
N LEU A 593 -35.95 -11.46 -10.04
CA LEU A 593 -36.12 -10.64 -11.23
C LEU A 593 -37.07 -9.45 -11.00
N GLU A 594 -38.15 -9.68 -10.24
CA GLU A 594 -39.07 -8.61 -9.84
C GLU A 594 -38.37 -7.57 -8.94
N GLN A 595 -37.61 -8.01 -7.95
CA GLN A 595 -36.84 -7.11 -7.09
C GLN A 595 -35.76 -6.34 -7.87
N LYS A 596 -35.09 -6.99 -8.82
CA LYS A 596 -34.12 -6.37 -9.70
C LYS A 596 -34.79 -5.32 -10.57
N ALA A 597 -35.90 -5.66 -11.22
CA ALA A 597 -36.68 -4.73 -12.04
C ALA A 597 -37.16 -3.51 -11.24
N ALA A 598 -37.62 -3.72 -9.99
CA ALA A 598 -38.02 -2.63 -9.10
C ALA A 598 -36.82 -1.72 -8.73
N THR A 599 -35.65 -2.32 -8.50
CA THR A 599 -34.41 -1.58 -8.19
C THR A 599 -33.91 -0.80 -9.39
N ASP A 600 -33.91 -1.44 -10.57
CA ASP A 600 -33.51 -0.82 -11.84
C ASP A 600 -34.46 0.32 -12.22
N LYS A 601 -35.76 0.13 -12.02
CA LYS A 601 -36.75 1.18 -12.21
C LYS A 601 -36.52 2.37 -11.26
N LYS A 602 -36.25 2.10 -9.98
CA LYS A 602 -35.94 3.16 -9.01
C LYS A 602 -34.64 3.92 -9.35
N ALA A 603 -33.66 3.23 -9.89
CA ALA A 603 -32.41 3.84 -10.38
C ALA A 603 -32.67 4.67 -11.63
N ALA A 604 -33.47 4.15 -12.58
CA ALA A 604 -33.89 4.88 -13.78
C ALA A 604 -34.74 6.12 -13.45
N ASP A 605 -35.69 5.99 -12.52
CA ASP A 605 -36.53 7.11 -12.05
C ASP A 605 -35.68 8.19 -11.38
N LYS A 606 -34.69 7.80 -10.57
CA LYS A 606 -33.73 8.73 -9.94
C LYS A 606 -32.87 9.44 -10.99
N LYS A 607 -32.43 8.74 -12.02
CA LYS A 607 -31.66 9.31 -13.13
C LYS A 607 -32.54 10.27 -13.94
N ALA A 608 -33.76 9.85 -14.30
CA ALA A 608 -34.71 10.67 -14.99
C ALA A 608 -35.10 11.92 -14.20
N ALA A 609 -35.29 11.80 -12.86
CA ALA A 609 -35.55 12.94 -11.99
C ALA A 609 -34.35 13.91 -11.92
N ALA A 610 -33.12 13.40 -11.92
CA ALA A 610 -31.92 14.22 -11.97
C ALA A 610 -31.76 14.94 -13.32
N GLU A 611 -32.05 14.24 -14.42
CA GLU A 611 -32.07 14.82 -15.78
C GLU A 611 -33.19 15.86 -15.93
N ALA A 612 -34.39 15.54 -15.45
CA ALA A 612 -35.50 16.49 -15.43
C ALA A 612 -35.20 17.75 -14.61
N LYS A 613 -34.51 17.58 -13.45
CA LYS A 613 -34.06 18.71 -12.63
C LYS A 613 -32.99 19.55 -13.33
N LYS A 614 -32.09 18.89 -14.09
CA LYS A 614 -31.09 19.56 -14.93
C LYS A 614 -31.76 20.31 -16.08
N GLN A 615 -32.74 19.68 -16.74
CA GLN A 615 -33.52 20.29 -17.82
C GLN A 615 -34.34 21.45 -17.32
N ALA A 616 -35.08 21.29 -16.21
CA ALA A 616 -35.84 22.38 -15.60
C ALA A 616 -34.97 23.59 -15.21
N LYS A 617 -33.70 23.30 -14.81
CA LYS A 617 -32.72 24.34 -14.53
C LYS A 617 -32.27 25.07 -15.80
N LEU A 618 -32.12 24.32 -16.89
CA LEU A 618 -31.82 24.85 -18.23
C LEU A 618 -33.02 25.67 -18.78
N ASP A 619 -34.25 25.16 -18.62
CA ASP A 619 -35.47 25.82 -19.10
C ASP A 619 -35.77 27.10 -18.31
N ALA A 620 -35.42 27.13 -17.02
CA ALA A 620 -35.55 28.32 -16.18
C ALA A 620 -34.50 29.42 -16.46
N MET A 621 -33.48 29.13 -17.28
CA MET A 621 -32.49 30.12 -17.70
C MET A 621 -33.04 30.98 -18.83
N SER A 622 -32.70 32.27 -18.80
CA SER A 622 -33.04 33.17 -19.92
C SER A 622 -32.31 32.74 -21.19
N GLU A 623 -32.85 33.09 -22.36
CA GLU A 623 -32.20 32.79 -23.66
C GLU A 623 -30.78 33.37 -23.73
N GLU A 624 -30.57 34.52 -23.10
CA GLU A 624 -29.25 35.13 -22.97
C GLU A 624 -28.28 34.31 -22.12
N GLN A 625 -28.77 33.70 -21.03
CA GLN A 625 -27.97 32.78 -20.19
C GLN A 625 -27.68 31.45 -20.89
N LYS A 626 -28.65 30.92 -21.66
CA LYS A 626 -28.45 29.71 -22.47
C LYS A 626 -27.41 29.93 -23.57
N ALA A 627 -27.52 31.07 -24.28
CA ALA A 627 -26.57 31.47 -25.31
C ALA A 627 -25.16 31.69 -24.72
N ALA A 628 -25.06 32.34 -23.56
CA ALA A 628 -23.77 32.49 -22.85
C ALA A 628 -23.16 31.15 -22.41
N MET A 629 -24.01 30.20 -21.97
CA MET A 629 -23.58 28.88 -21.59
C MET A 629 -23.11 28.06 -22.81
N ALA A 630 -23.87 28.09 -23.91
CA ALA A 630 -23.48 27.43 -25.16
C ALA A 630 -22.17 27.99 -25.71
N LYS A 631 -22.04 29.32 -25.74
CA LYS A 631 -20.81 30.02 -26.14
C LYS A 631 -19.62 29.62 -25.26
N LYS A 632 -19.82 29.52 -23.95
CA LYS A 632 -18.76 29.07 -23.01
C LYS A 632 -18.38 27.62 -23.21
N GLU A 633 -19.31 26.75 -23.55
CA GLU A 633 -19.04 25.33 -23.90
C GLU A 633 -18.29 25.23 -25.23
N GLU A 634 -18.72 26.01 -26.24
CA GLU A 634 -18.05 26.08 -27.53
C GLU A 634 -16.61 26.63 -27.40
N GLU A 635 -16.43 27.72 -26.64
CA GLU A 635 -15.09 28.24 -26.33
C GLU A 635 -14.22 27.24 -25.58
N LYS A 636 -14.83 26.48 -24.65
CA LYS A 636 -14.12 25.43 -23.91
C LYS A 636 -13.74 24.28 -24.82
N LYS A 637 -14.61 23.85 -25.72
CA LYS A 637 -14.34 22.82 -26.73
C LYS A 637 -13.24 23.28 -27.70
N ALA A 638 -13.36 24.49 -28.26
CA ALA A 638 -12.36 25.06 -29.15
C ALA A 638 -10.97 25.19 -28.48
N LYS A 639 -10.92 25.56 -27.20
CA LYS A 639 -9.68 25.57 -26.42
C LYS A 639 -9.11 24.18 -26.19
N GLN A 640 -9.96 23.18 -26.02
CA GLN A 640 -9.50 21.78 -25.86
C GLN A 640 -8.99 21.25 -27.21
N ASP A 641 -9.72 21.45 -28.28
CA ASP A 641 -9.32 21.04 -29.64
C ASP A 641 -7.98 21.67 -30.05
N ALA A 642 -7.78 22.96 -29.74
CA ALA A 642 -6.50 23.63 -29.98
C ALA A 642 -5.34 23.05 -29.15
N LYS A 643 -5.60 22.64 -27.89
CA LYS A 643 -4.59 21.98 -27.06
C LYS A 643 -4.28 20.58 -27.57
N ASP A 644 -5.29 19.84 -28.00
CA ASP A 644 -5.11 18.49 -28.53
C ASP A 644 -4.36 18.53 -29.88
N ALA A 645 -4.64 19.52 -30.74
CA ALA A 645 -3.90 19.75 -31.97
C ALA A 645 -2.39 20.05 -31.71
N ALA A 646 -2.11 20.95 -30.76
CA ALA A 646 -0.74 21.25 -30.37
C ALA A 646 -0.02 20.02 -29.73
N ALA A 647 -0.74 19.25 -28.93
CA ALA A 647 -0.21 18.02 -28.35
C ALA A 647 0.06 16.95 -29.42
N LEU A 648 -0.79 16.85 -30.45
CA LEU A 648 -0.62 15.92 -31.57
C LEU A 648 0.62 16.31 -32.41
N GLU A 649 0.82 17.59 -32.66
CA GLU A 649 2.02 18.07 -33.35
C GLU A 649 3.30 17.71 -32.58
N ASP A 650 3.29 17.94 -31.25
CA ASP A 650 4.42 17.58 -30.40
C ASP A 650 4.65 16.05 -30.38
N LEU A 651 3.59 15.23 -30.29
CA LEU A 651 3.69 13.78 -30.33
C LEU A 651 4.25 13.30 -31.66
N ASN A 652 3.77 13.85 -32.77
CA ASN A 652 4.24 13.47 -34.11
C ASN A 652 5.72 13.83 -34.32
N LYS A 653 6.19 14.99 -33.85
CA LYS A 653 7.62 15.34 -33.87
C LYS A 653 8.46 14.32 -33.09
N ILE A 654 7.98 13.85 -31.94
CA ILE A 654 8.70 12.84 -31.16
C ILE A 654 8.71 11.49 -31.91
N ARG A 655 7.58 11.06 -32.48
CA ARG A 655 7.46 9.81 -33.25
C ARG A 655 8.34 9.80 -34.48
N GLU A 656 8.36 10.89 -35.26
CA GLU A 656 9.24 11.06 -36.45
C GLU A 656 10.73 11.01 -36.06
N GLY A 657 11.09 11.64 -34.93
CA GLY A 657 12.47 11.61 -34.39
C GLY A 657 12.98 10.22 -34.04
N ILE A 658 12.12 9.25 -33.86
CA ILE A 658 12.45 7.83 -33.57
C ILE A 658 12.10 6.91 -34.75
N GLY A 659 11.71 7.45 -35.92
CA GLY A 659 11.42 6.72 -37.14
C GLY A 659 10.04 6.03 -37.17
N ARG A 660 9.06 6.50 -36.35
CA ARG A 660 7.68 6.03 -36.39
C ARG A 660 6.77 6.95 -37.21
N PRO A 661 5.75 6.40 -37.88
CA PRO A 661 4.83 7.22 -38.66
C PRO A 661 4.05 8.20 -37.79
N ALA A 662 3.76 9.37 -38.35
CA ALA A 662 2.88 10.34 -37.73
C ALA A 662 1.44 9.80 -37.66
N VAL A 663 0.72 10.23 -36.62
CA VAL A 663 -0.71 9.95 -36.46
C VAL A 663 -1.50 11.03 -37.20
N ALA A 664 -2.49 10.63 -38.00
CA ALA A 664 -3.33 11.57 -38.72
C ALA A 664 -4.17 12.43 -37.76
N ALA A 665 -4.33 13.69 -38.09
CA ALA A 665 -5.32 14.55 -37.45
C ALA A 665 -6.70 14.18 -38.04
N GLU A 666 -7.52 13.42 -37.28
CA GLU A 666 -8.94 13.23 -37.61
C GLU A 666 -9.80 14.37 -37.06
#